data_190b1e9e041295a49f55cf4d923d4029
#
_entry.id   190b1e9e041295a49f55cf4d923d4029
#
_cell.length_a   1.000
_cell.length_b   1.000
_cell.length_c   1.000
_cell.angle_alpha   90.00
_cell.angle_beta   90.00
_cell.angle_gamma   90.00
#
_symmetry.space_group_name_H-M   'P 1'
#
loop_
_entity.id
_entity.type
_entity.pdbx_description
1 polymer ?
#
loop_
_entity_poly.entity_id
_entity_poly.type
_entity_poly.pdbx_seq_one_letter_code
_entity_poly.pdbx_strand_id
1 'polypeptide(L)'
;MKKSLSIVLAVFILTLVVKGQNEENPVPEFKDVLSLRSVGSPVISPDGRHILYTVRETNWEKNRYDTEIWLYKQGKEPFQLTRTADGSSTSPAWSPDGKWISFTSSRDEKRQIYLISPDGGEAFKLTDHEEGIDYYLWSPDGKKIAFTSTEPESERAKSREKQYGRFAVEDAEYRLTHLWVFDFDPEDPCEPSRLTEGDEFTVGSFRWSPDSTRIAFDHRPDPLINSYTKSDISVLDVDSGALSPLVTQAGSDGGPMWSPDGKWILFSTKMGDDRYYTLSNIARIPSSGGKITVMTESFDENLGAIEWTEAGIYCLASQKVYRPIFLLDPESGKIKKIIDSPENIYSCDFASDGRTFAFYGFDRTALPEIYHACIDDYNPQAVTRMTDQVRTWKTGSREVIDWKSKDGTSIEGILWKPADFDASKKYPLLVIIHGGPSATSRPVLVSGGVYPYLQWLNKGALILQPNYRGSAGYGAKFLALNVRNLGVGDMWDVESGVDYLIKQGMADPERVGAMGWSQGGYISAFLATNSKKFKAISVGAGISNWVTYYVNTDIHPFTRHYLGSTPWDDMNIYLKTSPMTNIKRACTPTLIQHGEFDRRVPIPNAYELFQGLQDVGVEVKLIVYKDFGHGISRPKEQLVAQWHNWQWFAKYLWDEDLEIPIEIEDEKK
;
A
#
# COMPACT_ATOMS: atom_id res chain seq x y z
N MET A 1 -24.19 -90.82 -11.81
CA MET A 1 -24.74 -89.71 -12.50
C MET A 1 -24.35 -88.40 -11.80
N LYS A 2 -23.24 -87.81 -12.16
CA LYS A 2 -22.82 -86.48 -11.62
C LYS A 2 -22.75 -85.52 -12.79
N LYS A 3 -23.58 -84.49 -12.79
CA LYS A 3 -23.54 -83.40 -13.77
C LYS A 3 -22.48 -82.36 -13.36
N SER A 4 -21.47 -82.19 -14.20
CA SER A 4 -20.51 -81.10 -14.10
C SER A 4 -21.11 -79.80 -14.63
N LEU A 5 -21.07 -78.77 -13.82
CA LEU A 5 -21.46 -77.39 -14.17
C LEU A 5 -20.15 -76.62 -14.47
N SER A 6 -19.92 -76.30 -15.74
CA SER A 6 -18.80 -75.43 -16.14
C SER A 6 -19.23 -73.96 -16.07
N ILE A 7 -18.58 -73.21 -15.21
CA ILE A 7 -18.72 -71.73 -15.11
C ILE A 7 -17.70 -71.12 -16.09
N VAL A 8 -18.19 -70.43 -17.10
CA VAL A 8 -17.39 -69.57 -17.99
C VAL A 8 -17.28 -68.21 -17.36
N LEU A 9 -16.07 -67.85 -16.94
CA LEU A 9 -15.76 -66.51 -16.39
C LEU A 9 -15.42 -65.58 -17.58
N ALA A 10 -16.33 -64.70 -17.94
CA ALA A 10 -16.09 -63.64 -18.88
C ALA A 10 -15.36 -62.45 -18.19
N VAL A 11 -14.08 -62.27 -18.53
CA VAL A 11 -13.29 -61.13 -18.06
C VAL A 11 -13.60 -59.95 -19.01
N PHE A 12 -14.36 -59.00 -18.54
CA PHE A 12 -14.52 -57.68 -19.20
C PHE A 12 -13.28 -56.85 -18.86
N ILE A 13 -12.38 -56.66 -19.82
CA ILE A 13 -11.32 -55.67 -19.77
C ILE A 13 -11.95 -54.31 -20.11
N LEU A 14 -12.20 -53.50 -19.11
CA LEU A 14 -12.59 -52.10 -19.25
C LEU A 14 -11.29 -51.30 -19.59
N THR A 15 -11.04 -51.04 -20.87
CA THR A 15 -10.04 -50.06 -21.27
C THR A 15 -10.55 -48.66 -20.93
N LEU A 16 -10.09 -48.13 -19.80
CA LEU A 16 -10.20 -46.71 -19.48
C LEU A 16 -9.34 -45.95 -20.51
N VAL A 17 -9.98 -45.40 -21.54
CA VAL A 17 -9.41 -44.35 -22.34
C VAL A 17 -9.39 -43.08 -21.48
N VAL A 18 -8.28 -42.86 -20.81
CA VAL A 18 -7.97 -41.56 -20.25
C VAL A 18 -7.79 -40.62 -21.44
N LYS A 19 -8.87 -39.94 -21.85
CA LYS A 19 -8.74 -38.72 -22.64
C LYS A 19 -7.96 -37.75 -21.78
N GLY A 20 -6.69 -37.53 -22.09
CA GLY A 20 -5.96 -36.35 -21.64
C GLY A 20 -6.74 -35.13 -22.13
N GLN A 21 -7.58 -34.56 -21.31
CA GLN A 21 -8.00 -33.20 -21.47
C GLN A 21 -6.71 -32.39 -21.35
N ASN A 22 -6.28 -31.73 -22.42
CA ASN A 22 -5.47 -30.54 -22.28
C ASN A 22 -6.33 -29.58 -21.47
N GLU A 23 -6.14 -29.54 -20.17
CA GLU A 23 -6.70 -28.47 -19.33
C GLU A 23 -6.05 -27.18 -19.84
N GLU A 24 -6.76 -26.48 -20.73
CA GLU A 24 -6.42 -25.11 -21.05
C GLU A 24 -6.45 -24.34 -19.73
N ASN A 25 -5.34 -23.71 -19.37
CA ASN A 25 -5.26 -22.89 -18.16
C ASN A 25 -6.40 -21.85 -18.21
N PRO A 26 -7.28 -21.80 -17.20
CA PRO A 26 -8.45 -20.93 -17.24
C PRO A 26 -8.05 -19.45 -17.20
N VAL A 27 -8.83 -18.63 -17.91
CA VAL A 27 -8.80 -17.19 -17.77
C VAL A 27 -9.63 -16.84 -16.52
N PRO A 28 -9.05 -16.22 -15.48
CA PRO A 28 -9.82 -15.87 -14.29
C PRO A 28 -10.87 -14.79 -14.60
N GLU A 29 -12.01 -14.87 -13.94
CA GLU A 29 -12.99 -13.78 -13.93
C GLU A 29 -12.51 -12.61 -13.06
N PHE A 30 -13.15 -11.43 -13.18
CA PHE A 30 -12.83 -10.27 -12.32
C PHE A 30 -13.00 -10.63 -10.84
N LYS A 31 -14.09 -11.35 -10.54
CA LYS A 31 -14.43 -11.77 -9.18
C LYS A 31 -13.38 -12.74 -8.61
N ASP A 32 -12.79 -13.61 -9.43
CA ASP A 32 -11.74 -14.53 -8.99
C ASP A 32 -10.51 -13.77 -8.50
N VAL A 33 -10.06 -12.76 -9.28
CA VAL A 33 -8.91 -11.92 -8.91
C VAL A 33 -9.17 -11.14 -7.63
N LEU A 34 -10.39 -10.58 -7.46
CA LEU A 34 -10.80 -9.87 -6.26
C LEU A 34 -11.05 -10.78 -5.06
N SER A 35 -11.21 -12.09 -5.27
CA SER A 35 -11.40 -13.09 -4.22
C SER A 35 -10.09 -13.73 -3.74
N LEU A 36 -8.95 -13.39 -4.34
CA LEU A 36 -7.66 -13.91 -3.91
C LEU A 36 -7.39 -13.57 -2.44
N ARG A 37 -7.05 -14.59 -1.68
CA ARG A 37 -6.52 -14.43 -0.33
C ARG A 37 -5.15 -13.80 -0.40
N SER A 38 -4.87 -12.89 0.52
CA SER A 38 -3.56 -12.25 0.64
C SER A 38 -3.03 -12.35 2.06
N VAL A 39 -1.71 -12.42 2.19
CA VAL A 39 -1.01 -12.49 3.49
C VAL A 39 -0.34 -11.16 3.81
N GLY A 40 -0.06 -10.93 5.08
CA GLY A 40 0.66 -9.75 5.53
C GLY A 40 1.10 -9.83 6.99
N SER A 41 1.82 -8.81 7.43
CA SER A 41 2.20 -8.60 8.84
C SER A 41 2.83 -9.83 9.51
N PRO A 42 3.92 -10.41 8.99
CA PRO A 42 4.60 -11.49 9.68
C PRO A 42 5.20 -10.99 11.00
N VAL A 43 5.00 -11.76 12.09
CA VAL A 43 5.58 -11.51 13.42
C VAL A 43 6.17 -12.82 13.94
N ILE A 44 7.50 -12.86 14.08
CA ILE A 44 8.19 -14.07 14.54
C ILE A 44 8.19 -14.16 16.07
N SER A 45 8.11 -15.38 16.61
CA SER A 45 8.24 -15.60 18.05
C SER A 45 9.64 -15.25 18.55
N PRO A 46 9.79 -14.88 19.83
CA PRO A 46 11.10 -14.56 20.42
C PRO A 46 12.17 -15.64 20.23
N ASP A 47 11.75 -16.93 20.20
CA ASP A 47 12.64 -18.08 19.99
C ASP A 47 12.93 -18.40 18.51
N GLY A 48 12.36 -17.61 17.58
CA GLY A 48 12.56 -17.76 16.14
C GLY A 48 11.84 -18.94 15.47
N ARG A 49 10.96 -19.67 16.18
CA ARG A 49 10.39 -20.95 15.69
C ARG A 49 8.96 -20.84 15.18
N HIS A 50 8.23 -19.80 15.54
CA HIS A 50 6.83 -19.63 15.22
C HIS A 50 6.59 -18.28 14.52
N ILE A 51 5.65 -18.24 13.60
CA ILE A 51 5.34 -17.01 12.86
C ILE A 51 3.83 -16.80 12.89
N LEU A 52 3.42 -15.65 13.40
CA LEU A 52 2.09 -15.11 13.23
C LEU A 52 2.05 -14.34 11.91
N TYR A 53 0.95 -14.41 11.23
CA TYR A 53 0.70 -13.58 10.05
C TYR A 53 -0.80 -13.37 9.86
N THR A 54 -1.17 -12.35 9.12
CA THR A 54 -2.57 -12.09 8.78
C THR A 54 -2.90 -12.69 7.43
N VAL A 55 -4.15 -13.17 7.30
CA VAL A 55 -4.76 -13.56 6.02
C VAL A 55 -6.01 -12.73 5.82
N ARG A 56 -6.08 -12.04 4.69
CA ARG A 56 -7.22 -11.24 4.27
C ARG A 56 -8.01 -12.00 3.23
N GLU A 57 -9.33 -12.06 3.41
CA GLU A 57 -10.28 -12.73 2.53
C GLU A 57 -11.41 -11.77 2.11
N THR A 58 -12.01 -12.03 0.95
CA THR A 58 -13.12 -11.22 0.45
C THR A 58 -14.46 -11.74 0.96
N ASN A 59 -15.19 -10.89 1.65
CA ASN A 59 -16.56 -11.14 2.08
C ASN A 59 -17.53 -10.43 1.13
N TRP A 60 -17.99 -11.15 0.10
CA TRP A 60 -18.90 -10.61 -0.91
C TRP A 60 -20.28 -10.26 -0.36
N GLU A 61 -20.77 -11.00 0.63
CA GLU A 61 -22.08 -10.77 1.26
C GLU A 61 -22.09 -9.41 1.98
N LYS A 62 -21.10 -9.21 2.86
CA LYS A 62 -20.96 -7.97 3.65
C LYS A 62 -20.25 -6.84 2.89
N ASN A 63 -19.84 -7.07 1.67
CA ASN A 63 -19.11 -6.11 0.82
C ASN A 63 -17.87 -5.51 1.50
N ARG A 64 -17.05 -6.37 2.12
CA ARG A 64 -15.83 -5.96 2.81
C ARG A 64 -14.75 -7.04 2.71
N TYR A 65 -13.58 -6.72 3.21
CA TYR A 65 -12.51 -7.68 3.41
C TYR A 65 -12.42 -7.99 4.90
N ASP A 66 -12.41 -9.26 5.26
CA ASP A 66 -12.19 -9.75 6.61
C ASP A 66 -10.74 -10.22 6.75
N THR A 67 -10.13 -9.96 7.92
CA THR A 67 -8.74 -10.31 8.20
C THR A 67 -8.66 -11.13 9.47
N GLU A 68 -7.93 -12.26 9.42
CA GLU A 68 -7.74 -13.15 10.55
C GLU A 68 -6.26 -13.50 10.74
N ILE A 69 -5.90 -13.90 11.95
CA ILE A 69 -4.53 -14.26 12.32
C ILE A 69 -4.33 -15.75 12.12
N TRP A 70 -3.24 -16.10 11.50
CA TRP A 70 -2.76 -17.46 11.30
C TRP A 70 -1.45 -17.69 12.05
N LEU A 71 -1.21 -18.93 12.45
CA LEU A 71 0.00 -19.33 13.16
C LEU A 71 0.70 -20.46 12.42
N TYR A 72 1.97 -20.23 12.09
CA TYR A 72 2.90 -21.27 11.69
C TYR A 72 3.74 -21.68 12.88
N LYS A 73 3.82 -22.99 13.15
CA LYS A 73 4.77 -23.61 14.09
C LYS A 73 5.79 -24.40 13.31
N GLN A 74 7.06 -24.22 13.58
CA GLN A 74 8.15 -24.86 12.84
C GLN A 74 7.92 -26.37 12.64
N GLY A 75 7.96 -26.82 11.39
CA GLY A 75 7.73 -28.22 11.02
C GLY A 75 6.27 -28.68 11.01
N LYS A 76 5.31 -27.75 11.13
CA LYS A 76 3.86 -28.05 11.04
C LYS A 76 3.21 -27.20 9.95
N GLU A 77 2.08 -27.63 9.41
CA GLU A 77 1.26 -26.80 8.53
C GLU A 77 0.67 -25.62 9.30
N PRO A 78 0.59 -24.42 8.68
CA PRO A 78 -0.05 -23.27 9.31
C PRO A 78 -1.54 -23.50 9.55
N PHE A 79 -2.06 -22.92 10.61
CA PHE A 79 -3.49 -22.97 10.90
C PHE A 79 -4.05 -21.60 11.29
N GLN A 80 -5.34 -21.41 11.05
CA GLN A 80 -6.06 -20.21 11.44
C GLN A 80 -6.23 -20.17 12.95
N LEU A 81 -5.66 -19.14 13.60
CA LEU A 81 -5.69 -18.99 15.05
C LEU A 81 -6.93 -18.24 15.54
N THR A 82 -7.34 -17.19 14.83
CA THR A 82 -8.53 -16.39 15.18
C THR A 82 -9.64 -16.60 14.16
N ARG A 83 -10.90 -16.51 14.64
CA ARG A 83 -12.09 -16.57 13.80
C ARG A 83 -13.13 -15.60 14.33
N THR A 84 -13.23 -14.43 13.72
CA THR A 84 -14.10 -13.35 14.13
C THR A 84 -15.42 -13.41 13.35
N ALA A 85 -16.54 -13.58 14.04
CA ALA A 85 -17.86 -13.69 13.39
C ALA A 85 -18.25 -12.38 12.68
N ASP A 86 -17.95 -11.24 13.30
CA ASP A 86 -18.15 -9.90 12.71
C ASP A 86 -16.97 -8.99 13.07
N GLY A 87 -16.28 -8.47 12.06
CA GLY A 87 -15.05 -7.67 12.21
C GLY A 87 -13.81 -8.40 11.72
N SER A 88 -12.68 -8.00 12.24
CA SER A 88 -11.36 -8.55 11.93
C SER A 88 -10.49 -8.69 13.17
N SER A 89 -9.52 -9.58 13.10
CA SER A 89 -8.41 -9.70 14.05
C SER A 89 -7.12 -9.31 13.36
N THR A 90 -6.42 -8.29 13.89
CA THR A 90 -5.25 -7.67 13.24
C THR A 90 -4.16 -7.34 14.26
N SER A 91 -3.02 -6.88 13.77
CA SER A 91 -1.89 -6.44 14.60
C SER A 91 -1.45 -7.47 15.66
N PRO A 92 -1.17 -8.73 15.27
CA PRO A 92 -0.70 -9.73 16.21
C PRO A 92 0.66 -9.36 16.78
N ALA A 93 0.91 -9.72 18.04
CA ALA A 93 2.20 -9.62 18.70
C ALA A 93 2.41 -10.76 19.68
N TRP A 94 3.65 -11.22 19.84
CA TRP A 94 4.03 -12.14 20.89
C TRP A 94 4.27 -11.40 22.20
N SER A 95 3.90 -11.99 23.34
CA SER A 95 4.50 -11.56 24.59
C SER A 95 6.00 -11.87 24.56
N PRO A 96 6.86 -11.08 25.22
CA PRO A 96 8.33 -11.32 25.19
C PRO A 96 8.77 -12.68 25.70
N ASP A 97 7.98 -13.32 26.56
CA ASP A 97 8.21 -14.70 27.05
C ASP A 97 7.62 -15.79 26.13
N GLY A 98 6.94 -15.42 25.05
CA GLY A 98 6.34 -16.31 24.06
C GLY A 98 5.10 -17.07 24.54
N LYS A 99 4.58 -16.79 25.74
CA LYS A 99 3.43 -17.53 26.30
C LYS A 99 2.09 -17.06 25.78
N TRP A 100 1.99 -15.82 25.36
CA TRP A 100 0.78 -15.19 24.89
C TRP A 100 0.93 -14.59 23.49
N ILE A 101 -0.17 -14.60 22.78
CA ILE A 101 -0.37 -13.83 21.55
C ILE A 101 -1.42 -12.77 21.84
N SER A 102 -1.05 -11.51 21.71
CA SER A 102 -1.97 -10.37 21.75
C SER A 102 -2.33 -9.95 20.33
N PHE A 103 -3.50 -9.36 20.16
CA PHE A 103 -3.94 -8.82 18.88
C PHE A 103 -5.06 -7.80 19.08
N THR A 104 -5.30 -6.95 18.09
CA THR A 104 -6.45 -6.04 18.11
C THR A 104 -7.63 -6.65 17.37
N SER A 105 -8.85 -6.48 17.91
CA SER A 105 -10.07 -6.87 17.23
C SER A 105 -11.18 -5.83 17.44
N SER A 106 -12.00 -5.66 16.40
CA SER A 106 -13.21 -4.84 16.41
C SER A 106 -14.49 -5.68 16.49
N ARG A 107 -14.40 -6.88 17.06
CA ARG A 107 -15.56 -7.77 17.27
C ARG A 107 -16.59 -7.19 18.22
N ASP A 108 -16.17 -6.28 19.10
CA ASP A 108 -17.02 -5.38 19.86
C ASP A 108 -17.06 -4.03 19.16
N GLU A 109 -17.83 -3.06 19.62
CA GLU A 109 -18.03 -1.76 18.95
C GLU A 109 -16.73 -0.96 18.74
N LYS A 110 -15.81 -1.07 19.68
CA LYS A 110 -14.49 -0.40 19.66
C LYS A 110 -13.37 -1.42 19.53
N ARG A 111 -12.29 -1.02 18.88
CA ARG A 111 -11.10 -1.87 18.73
C ARG A 111 -10.39 -2.01 20.07
N GLN A 112 -10.21 -3.25 20.54
CA GLN A 112 -9.60 -3.59 21.83
C GLN A 112 -8.46 -4.59 21.63
N ILE A 113 -7.61 -4.74 22.65
CA ILE A 113 -6.59 -5.79 22.72
C ILE A 113 -7.23 -7.06 23.26
N TYR A 114 -6.96 -8.17 22.59
CA TYR A 114 -7.34 -9.53 22.97
C TYR A 114 -6.09 -10.38 23.17
N LEU A 115 -6.20 -11.41 24.00
CA LEU A 115 -5.18 -12.41 24.21
C LEU A 115 -5.68 -13.79 23.79
N ILE A 116 -4.75 -14.63 23.29
CA ILE A 116 -4.96 -16.03 23.00
C ILE A 116 -3.67 -16.82 23.28
N SER A 117 -3.80 -18.07 23.71
CA SER A 117 -2.66 -18.97 23.83
C SER A 117 -2.12 -19.39 22.45
N PRO A 118 -0.79 -19.52 22.25
CA PRO A 118 -0.22 -20.13 21.06
C PRO A 118 -0.69 -21.56 20.77
N ASP A 119 -1.19 -22.25 21.79
CA ASP A 119 -1.73 -23.61 21.66
C ASP A 119 -3.21 -23.63 21.25
N GLY A 120 -3.80 -22.46 21.03
CA GLY A 120 -5.19 -22.28 20.67
C GLY A 120 -6.08 -22.08 21.90
N GLY A 121 -7.38 -22.21 21.69
CA GLY A 121 -8.40 -21.95 22.70
C GLY A 121 -9.24 -20.73 22.32
N GLU A 122 -9.99 -20.20 23.27
CA GLU A 122 -10.80 -19.00 23.06
C GLU A 122 -10.01 -17.74 23.44
N ALA A 123 -10.07 -16.75 22.55
CA ALA A 123 -9.47 -15.43 22.83
C ALA A 123 -10.33 -14.66 23.84
N PHE A 124 -9.69 -14.04 24.81
CA PHE A 124 -10.38 -13.16 25.76
C PHE A 124 -9.93 -11.70 25.63
N LYS A 125 -10.84 -10.80 25.97
CA LYS A 125 -10.64 -9.35 25.91
C LYS A 125 -9.74 -8.91 27.06
N LEU A 126 -8.64 -8.24 26.74
CA LEU A 126 -7.69 -7.72 27.73
C LEU A 126 -7.99 -6.28 28.12
N THR A 127 -8.50 -5.47 27.21
CA THR A 127 -8.78 -4.03 27.45
C THR A 127 -10.24 -3.70 27.18
N ASP A 128 -10.77 -2.70 27.90
CA ASP A 128 -12.10 -2.11 27.68
C ASP A 128 -12.02 -0.58 27.68
N HIS A 129 -11.09 -0.04 26.90
CA HIS A 129 -10.87 1.39 26.79
C HIS A 129 -12.00 2.06 26.00
N GLU A 130 -12.59 3.13 26.55
CA GLU A 130 -13.81 3.78 26.04
C GLU A 130 -13.70 4.21 24.56
N GLU A 131 -12.55 4.79 24.15
CA GLU A 131 -12.34 5.25 22.78
C GLU A 131 -11.67 4.19 21.89
N GLY A 132 -11.29 3.03 22.44
CA GLY A 132 -10.59 1.98 21.75
C GLY A 132 -9.08 2.21 21.67
N ILE A 133 -8.39 1.31 20.99
CA ILE A 133 -6.92 1.24 20.88
C ILE A 133 -6.51 1.49 19.44
N ASP A 134 -5.62 2.47 19.21
CA ASP A 134 -5.08 2.73 17.87
C ASP A 134 -3.89 1.84 17.54
N TYR A 135 -2.90 1.79 18.43
CA TYR A 135 -1.69 0.99 18.29
C TYR A 135 -1.17 0.59 19.69
N TYR A 136 -0.49 -0.56 19.82
CA TYR A 136 0.06 -1.02 21.09
C TYR A 136 1.38 -1.75 20.95
N LEU A 137 2.18 -1.79 22.02
CA LEU A 137 3.44 -2.53 22.14
C LEU A 137 3.62 -3.07 23.56
N TRP A 138 4.14 -4.29 23.63
CA TRP A 138 4.67 -4.87 24.85
C TRP A 138 5.95 -4.16 25.29
N SER A 139 6.13 -3.98 26.61
CA SER A 139 7.45 -3.67 27.15
C SER A 139 8.40 -4.87 26.95
N PRO A 140 9.71 -4.69 26.70
CA PRO A 140 10.65 -5.78 26.50
C PRO A 140 10.70 -6.81 27.63
N ASP A 141 10.45 -6.41 28.89
CA ASP A 141 10.37 -7.30 30.05
C ASP A 141 9.02 -8.04 30.20
N GLY A 142 8.05 -7.75 29.33
CA GLY A 142 6.75 -8.38 29.29
C GLY A 142 5.79 -7.99 30.42
N LYS A 143 6.12 -6.99 31.24
CA LYS A 143 5.31 -6.61 32.41
C LYS A 143 4.29 -5.51 32.14
N LYS A 144 4.45 -4.76 31.07
CA LYS A 144 3.58 -3.65 30.72
C LYS A 144 3.19 -3.72 29.24
N ILE A 145 2.04 -3.09 28.93
CA ILE A 145 1.64 -2.80 27.55
C ILE A 145 1.37 -1.31 27.47
N ALA A 146 2.04 -0.64 26.53
CA ALA A 146 1.73 0.73 26.15
C ALA A 146 0.86 0.77 24.91
N PHE A 147 -0.02 1.75 24.81
CA PHE A 147 -0.88 1.92 23.65
C PHE A 147 -1.20 3.39 23.40
N THR A 148 -1.64 3.69 22.19
CA THR A 148 -2.19 4.99 21.83
C THR A 148 -3.70 4.90 21.69
N SER A 149 -4.38 5.97 22.12
CA SER A 149 -5.82 6.17 21.95
C SER A 149 -6.11 7.63 21.66
N THR A 150 -7.03 7.86 20.72
CA THR A 150 -7.49 9.20 20.34
C THR A 150 -8.59 9.66 21.29
N GLU A 151 -8.53 10.90 21.74
CA GLU A 151 -9.49 11.49 22.69
C GLU A 151 -10.93 11.41 22.20
N PRO A 152 -11.92 11.33 23.11
CA PRO A 152 -13.33 11.51 22.77
C PRO A 152 -13.61 12.92 22.24
N GLU A 153 -14.76 13.08 21.61
CA GLU A 153 -15.27 14.41 21.28
C GLU A 153 -15.48 15.22 22.56
N SER A 154 -14.99 16.47 22.58
CA SER A 154 -15.08 17.32 23.76
C SER A 154 -16.55 17.60 24.13
N GLU A 155 -16.83 17.76 25.44
CA GLU A 155 -18.17 18.12 25.95
C GLU A 155 -18.65 19.47 25.38
N ARG A 156 -17.73 20.36 25.06
CA ARG A 156 -18.04 21.62 24.37
C ARG A 156 -18.55 21.36 22.94
N ALA A 157 -17.90 20.46 22.20
CA ALA A 157 -18.32 20.11 20.83
C ALA A 157 -19.68 19.42 20.83
N LYS A 158 -19.90 18.44 21.72
CA LYS A 158 -21.20 17.78 21.93
C LYS A 158 -22.32 18.75 22.28
N SER A 159 -22.04 19.67 23.24
CA SER A 159 -23.00 20.69 23.65
C SER A 159 -23.33 21.69 22.55
N ARG A 160 -22.32 22.07 21.75
CA ARG A 160 -22.48 22.91 20.56
C ARG A 160 -23.36 22.24 19.50
N GLU A 161 -23.09 20.96 19.16
CA GLU A 161 -23.90 20.22 18.21
C GLU A 161 -25.35 20.13 18.67
N LYS A 162 -25.59 19.85 19.95
CA LYS A 162 -26.93 19.81 20.52
C LYS A 162 -27.66 21.15 20.45
N GLN A 163 -26.95 22.27 20.61
CA GLN A 163 -27.55 23.60 20.66
C GLN A 163 -27.70 24.23 19.27
N TYR A 164 -26.75 24.03 18.38
CA TYR A 164 -26.65 24.76 17.11
C TYR A 164 -26.64 23.86 15.86
N GLY A 165 -26.75 22.55 16.05
CA GLY A 165 -26.62 21.58 14.95
C GLY A 165 -25.16 21.33 14.55
N ARG A 166 -24.99 20.50 13.52
CA ARG A 166 -23.68 20.02 13.05
C ARG A 166 -22.98 21.04 12.17
N PHE A 167 -21.82 21.53 12.60
CA PHE A 167 -20.88 22.30 11.80
C PHE A 167 -19.46 22.07 12.31
N ALA A 168 -18.45 22.28 11.45
CA ALA A 168 -17.04 22.25 11.82
C ALA A 168 -16.40 23.63 11.57
N VAL A 169 -15.38 23.93 12.36
CA VAL A 169 -14.44 25.00 12.07
C VAL A 169 -13.20 24.37 11.50
N GLU A 170 -12.86 24.69 10.24
CA GLU A 170 -11.70 24.11 9.57
C GLU A 170 -10.41 24.45 10.32
N ASP A 171 -9.49 23.48 10.37
CA ASP A 171 -8.19 23.57 11.02
C ASP A 171 -8.27 23.99 12.50
N ALA A 172 -9.33 23.59 13.19
CA ALA A 172 -9.54 23.81 14.62
C ALA A 172 -10.29 22.63 15.26
N GLU A 173 -10.24 22.55 16.58
CA GLU A 173 -10.98 21.54 17.36
C GLU A 173 -10.56 20.10 17.05
N TYR A 174 -9.30 19.82 17.23
CA TYR A 174 -8.75 18.49 17.01
C TYR A 174 -9.04 17.53 18.16
N ARG A 175 -9.08 16.26 17.84
CA ARG A 175 -9.00 15.15 18.79
C ARG A 175 -7.56 14.64 18.76
N LEU A 176 -6.85 14.78 19.85
CA LEU A 176 -5.45 14.40 19.96
C LEU A 176 -5.31 12.92 20.36
N THR A 177 -4.26 12.29 19.91
CA THR A 177 -3.89 10.94 20.30
C THR A 177 -2.89 10.99 21.43
N HIS A 178 -3.11 10.21 22.48
CA HIS A 178 -2.27 10.15 23.66
C HIS A 178 -1.73 8.77 23.93
N LEU A 179 -0.61 8.72 24.67
CA LEU A 179 0.04 7.50 25.11
C LEU A 179 -0.51 7.07 26.47
N TRP A 180 -0.79 5.78 26.58
CA TRP A 180 -1.33 5.11 27.75
C TRP A 180 -0.50 3.90 28.09
N VAL A 181 -0.55 3.44 29.34
CA VAL A 181 0.14 2.23 29.81
C VAL A 181 -0.69 1.52 30.86
N PHE A 182 -0.56 0.19 30.92
CA PHE A 182 -1.07 -0.62 32.02
C PHE A 182 -0.11 -1.77 32.34
N ASP A 183 -0.14 -2.22 33.60
CA ASP A 183 0.60 -3.42 34.02
C ASP A 183 -0.12 -4.65 33.48
N PHE A 184 0.66 -5.58 32.92
CA PHE A 184 0.11 -6.77 32.33
C PHE A 184 -0.11 -7.85 33.39
N ASP A 185 -1.37 -8.20 33.62
CA ASP A 185 -1.82 -9.41 34.34
C ASP A 185 -2.97 -10.05 33.53
N PRO A 186 -2.83 -11.28 33.05
CA PRO A 186 -3.89 -11.94 32.28
C PRO A 186 -5.10 -12.33 33.15
N GLU A 187 -4.95 -12.40 34.48
CA GLU A 187 -6.02 -12.79 35.42
C GLU A 187 -6.74 -11.56 36.00
N ASP A 188 -6.05 -10.41 36.08
CA ASP A 188 -6.60 -9.16 36.62
C ASP A 188 -6.22 -7.99 35.71
N PRO A 189 -6.99 -7.71 34.65
CA PRO A 189 -6.72 -6.59 33.74
C PRO A 189 -6.72 -5.25 34.51
N CYS A 190 -5.55 -4.62 34.58
CA CYS A 190 -5.37 -3.36 35.27
C CYS A 190 -5.97 -2.20 34.48
N GLU A 191 -6.49 -1.19 35.21
CA GLU A 191 -6.93 0.08 34.62
C GLU A 191 -5.75 0.80 33.95
N PRO A 192 -5.87 1.23 32.68
CA PRO A 192 -4.82 1.98 32.01
C PRO A 192 -4.59 3.36 32.64
N SER A 193 -3.35 3.76 32.77
CA SER A 193 -2.95 5.13 33.13
C SER A 193 -2.48 5.91 31.91
N ARG A 194 -2.90 7.18 31.81
CA ARG A 194 -2.50 8.09 30.74
C ARG A 194 -1.10 8.63 31.02
N LEU A 195 -0.20 8.54 30.04
CA LEU A 195 1.20 8.99 30.17
C LEU A 195 1.43 10.40 29.56
N THR A 196 0.63 10.79 28.56
CA THR A 196 0.71 12.14 27.96
C THR A 196 -0.61 12.86 28.09
N GLU A 197 -0.56 14.15 28.40
CA GLU A 197 -1.73 15.00 28.68
C GLU A 197 -1.63 16.33 27.93
N GLY A 198 -2.73 17.10 27.97
CA GLY A 198 -2.79 18.45 27.43
C GLY A 198 -3.16 18.49 25.95
N ASP A 199 -3.00 19.68 25.36
CA ASP A 199 -3.42 20.01 23.99
C ASP A 199 -2.24 20.51 23.11
N GLU A 200 -1.00 20.29 23.58
CA GLU A 200 0.19 20.80 22.90
C GLU A 200 0.62 19.92 21.73
N PHE A 201 0.30 18.61 21.75
CA PHE A 201 0.69 17.70 20.68
C PHE A 201 -0.18 16.43 20.61
N THR A 202 -0.16 15.81 19.46
CA THR A 202 -0.69 14.47 19.20
C THR A 202 0.47 13.47 19.03
N VAL A 203 0.39 12.31 19.68
CA VAL A 203 1.40 11.24 19.62
C VAL A 203 1.29 10.49 18.29
N GLY A 204 2.43 10.22 17.66
CA GLY A 204 2.58 9.37 16.49
C GLY A 204 3.05 7.96 16.85
N SER A 205 4.19 7.53 16.29
CA SER A 205 4.80 6.24 16.60
C SER A 205 5.61 6.28 17.90
N PHE A 206 5.69 5.14 18.58
CA PHE A 206 6.47 5.03 19.81
C PHE A 206 7.22 3.71 19.93
N ARG A 207 8.28 3.68 20.77
CA ARG A 207 9.10 2.48 21.04
C ARG A 207 9.56 2.49 22.50
N TRP A 208 9.50 1.33 23.13
CA TRP A 208 10.08 1.08 24.44
C TRP A 208 11.62 1.09 24.39
N SER A 209 12.26 1.60 25.43
CA SER A 209 13.69 1.36 25.65
C SER A 209 13.95 -0.11 25.99
N PRO A 210 15.15 -0.65 25.70
CA PRO A 210 15.47 -2.07 25.97
C PRO A 210 15.33 -2.46 27.46
N ASP A 211 15.49 -1.52 28.37
CA ASP A 211 15.34 -1.72 29.82
C ASP A 211 13.90 -1.56 30.33
N SER A 212 12.92 -1.32 29.44
CA SER A 212 11.49 -1.16 29.74
C SER A 212 11.13 0.03 30.64
N THR A 213 12.04 0.99 30.83
CA THR A 213 11.83 2.15 31.75
C THR A 213 11.36 3.40 31.01
N ARG A 214 11.65 3.51 29.71
CA ARG A 214 11.38 4.72 28.94
C ARG A 214 10.67 4.39 27.62
N ILE A 215 9.96 5.40 27.10
CA ILE A 215 9.36 5.36 25.76
C ILE A 215 9.84 6.54 24.95
N ALA A 216 10.42 6.29 23.77
CA ALA A 216 10.67 7.33 22.76
C ALA A 216 9.49 7.38 21.80
N PHE A 217 9.02 8.56 21.44
CA PHE A 217 7.89 8.73 20.54
C PHE A 217 8.04 9.99 19.70
N ASP A 218 7.52 9.96 18.48
CA ASP A 218 7.34 11.17 17.68
C ASP A 218 5.98 11.80 17.96
N HIS A 219 5.92 13.11 17.85
CA HIS A 219 4.71 13.90 18.08
C HIS A 219 4.71 15.16 17.23
N ARG A 220 3.53 15.71 17.01
CA ARG A 220 3.32 16.94 16.23
C ARG A 220 2.19 17.76 16.84
N PRO A 221 2.11 19.09 16.56
CA PRO A 221 1.17 19.97 17.25
C PRO A 221 -0.31 19.64 17.04
N ASP A 222 -0.66 19.00 15.92
CA ASP A 222 -2.03 18.67 15.56
C ASP A 222 -2.09 17.42 14.64
N PRO A 223 -3.25 16.77 14.47
CA PRO A 223 -3.40 15.59 13.65
C PRO A 223 -3.48 15.86 12.13
N LEU A 224 -3.41 17.12 11.68
CA LEU A 224 -3.48 17.45 10.27
C LEU A 224 -2.33 16.80 9.50
N ILE A 225 -2.64 16.32 8.31
CA ILE A 225 -1.64 15.63 7.49
C ILE A 225 -0.43 16.52 7.18
N ASN A 226 -0.62 17.83 7.00
CA ASN A 226 0.46 18.77 6.68
C ASN A 226 1.37 19.07 7.86
N SER A 227 0.95 18.77 9.10
CA SER A 227 1.73 19.02 10.31
C SER A 227 2.83 17.98 10.55
N TYR A 228 2.94 16.94 9.68
CA TYR A 228 4.07 16.01 9.73
C TYR A 228 5.44 16.71 9.58
N THR A 229 5.48 17.86 8.92
CA THR A 229 6.70 18.68 8.77
C THR A 229 7.15 19.36 10.06
N LYS A 230 6.37 19.23 11.12
CA LYS A 230 6.62 19.79 12.45
C LYS A 230 6.74 18.71 13.52
N SER A 231 7.05 17.47 13.08
CA SER A 231 7.17 16.37 14.03
C SER A 231 8.52 16.39 14.72
N ASP A 232 8.47 16.27 16.03
CA ASP A 232 9.60 16.22 16.98
C ASP A 232 9.64 14.83 17.64
N ILE A 233 10.75 14.54 18.33
CA ILE A 233 10.88 13.32 19.13
C ILE A 233 11.14 13.66 20.58
N SER A 234 10.37 13.03 21.46
CA SER A 234 10.55 13.12 22.92
C SER A 234 10.77 11.74 23.55
N VAL A 235 11.34 11.74 24.73
CA VAL A 235 11.50 10.56 25.58
C VAL A 235 10.74 10.77 26.87
N LEU A 236 9.94 9.79 27.25
CA LEU A 236 9.14 9.76 28.47
C LEU A 236 9.66 8.66 29.39
N ASP A 237 9.92 8.99 30.65
CA ASP A 237 10.17 8.03 31.73
C ASP A 237 8.83 7.54 32.27
N VAL A 238 8.59 6.24 32.21
CA VAL A 238 7.26 5.64 32.42
C VAL A 238 6.84 5.70 33.89
N ASP A 239 7.77 5.55 34.82
CA ASP A 239 7.45 5.49 36.25
C ASP A 239 7.23 6.91 36.85
N SER A 240 8.04 7.87 36.41
CA SER A 240 7.94 9.25 36.92
C SER A 240 7.01 10.15 36.07
N GLY A 241 6.67 9.75 34.84
CA GLY A 241 5.96 10.58 33.87
C GLY A 241 6.79 11.75 33.33
N ALA A 242 8.11 11.81 33.62
CA ALA A 242 8.96 12.89 33.18
C ALA A 242 9.17 12.88 31.66
N LEU A 243 8.74 13.93 30.98
CA LEU A 243 8.86 14.14 29.55
C LEU A 243 10.12 14.98 29.22
N SER A 244 10.95 14.51 28.32
CA SER A 244 12.17 15.18 27.88
C SER A 244 12.19 15.31 26.35
N PRO A 245 12.14 16.54 25.79
CA PRO A 245 12.36 16.75 24.36
C PRO A 245 13.76 16.27 23.96
N LEU A 246 13.86 15.53 22.86
CA LEU A 246 15.12 14.94 22.38
C LEU A 246 15.54 15.49 21.01
N VAL A 247 14.63 15.51 20.03
CA VAL A 247 14.86 16.06 18.69
C VAL A 247 13.80 17.12 18.46
N THR A 248 14.23 18.38 18.32
CA THR A 248 13.37 19.56 18.18
C THR A 248 13.85 20.48 17.06
N GLN A 249 14.55 19.92 16.08
CA GLN A 249 15.01 20.68 14.91
C GLN A 249 13.86 20.94 13.93
N ALA A 250 14.03 21.90 13.03
CA ALA A 250 13.05 22.13 11.98
C ALA A 250 12.98 20.95 11.03
N GLY A 251 11.76 20.54 10.66
CA GLY A 251 11.48 19.50 9.68
C GLY A 251 10.77 18.27 10.25
N SER A 252 10.58 17.27 9.41
CA SER A 252 9.97 16.03 9.83
C SER A 252 11.00 15.07 10.43
N ASP A 253 10.90 14.84 11.72
CA ASP A 253 11.68 13.85 12.46
C ASP A 253 10.72 12.80 13.07
N GLY A 254 10.95 11.51 12.83
CA GLY A 254 10.00 10.50 13.29
C GLY A 254 10.50 9.06 13.20
N GLY A 255 9.68 8.14 13.68
CA GLY A 255 10.00 6.72 13.71
C GLY A 255 11.16 6.39 14.64
N PRO A 256 11.15 6.79 15.93
CA PRO A 256 12.25 6.54 16.85
C PRO A 256 12.48 5.04 17.06
N MET A 257 13.76 4.61 17.10
CA MET A 257 14.18 3.24 17.36
C MET A 257 15.39 3.25 18.28
N TRP A 258 15.34 2.50 19.37
CA TRP A 258 16.44 2.40 20.31
C TRP A 258 17.56 1.49 19.80
N SER A 259 18.81 1.84 20.11
CA SER A 259 19.92 0.87 19.99
C SER A 259 19.75 -0.26 21.00
N PRO A 260 20.30 -1.46 20.74
CA PRO A 260 20.22 -2.59 21.67
C PRO A 260 20.74 -2.30 23.07
N ASP A 261 21.76 -1.43 23.20
CA ASP A 261 22.35 -1.01 24.47
C ASP A 261 21.63 0.19 25.11
N GLY A 262 20.54 0.72 24.51
CA GLY A 262 19.76 1.85 25.01
C GLY A 262 20.45 3.21 25.00
N LYS A 263 21.65 3.32 24.40
CA LYS A 263 22.42 4.58 24.43
C LYS A 263 22.10 5.54 23.31
N TRP A 264 21.50 5.04 22.21
CA TRP A 264 21.18 5.82 21.02
C TRP A 264 19.71 5.67 20.64
N ILE A 265 19.20 6.72 20.01
CA ILE A 265 17.92 6.69 19.28
C ILE A 265 18.20 7.00 17.82
N LEU A 266 17.77 6.08 16.97
CA LEU A 266 17.72 6.20 15.51
C LEU A 266 16.40 6.83 15.12
N PHE A 267 16.37 7.64 14.05
CA PHE A 267 15.14 8.21 13.52
C PHE A 267 15.27 8.59 12.04
N SER A 268 14.14 8.75 11.38
CA SER A 268 14.09 9.28 10.02
C SER A 268 13.99 10.80 10.06
N THR A 269 14.75 11.48 9.19
CA THR A 269 14.77 12.95 9.13
C THR A 269 14.90 13.45 7.69
N LYS A 270 14.34 14.62 7.41
CA LYS A 270 14.59 15.38 6.18
C LYS A 270 15.50 16.59 6.39
N MET A 271 16.06 16.74 7.58
CA MET A 271 16.98 17.84 7.91
C MET A 271 16.44 19.23 7.57
N GLY A 272 15.13 19.46 7.76
CA GLY A 272 14.45 20.71 7.45
C GLY A 272 14.06 20.93 5.99
N ASP A 273 14.39 20.00 5.08
CA ASP A 273 13.93 20.03 3.70
C ASP A 273 12.73 19.12 3.48
N ASP A 274 11.54 19.57 3.87
CA ASP A 274 10.31 18.80 3.85
C ASP A 274 9.61 18.72 2.49
N ARG A 275 10.27 19.13 1.41
CA ARG A 275 9.69 19.03 0.07
C ARG A 275 9.37 17.58 -0.28
N TYR A 276 8.27 17.37 -0.98
CA TYR A 276 7.78 16.02 -1.31
C TYR A 276 8.73 15.19 -2.19
N TYR A 277 9.66 15.84 -2.88
CA TYR A 277 10.66 15.21 -3.73
C TYR A 277 12.06 15.14 -3.12
N THR A 278 12.19 15.44 -1.82
CA THR A 278 13.46 15.28 -1.07
C THR A 278 13.48 13.93 -0.37
N LEU A 279 14.61 13.25 -0.46
CA LEU A 279 14.84 11.97 0.23
C LEU A 279 14.95 12.17 1.73
N SER A 280 14.46 11.20 2.48
CA SER A 280 14.69 11.10 3.93
C SER A 280 16.02 10.43 4.22
N ASN A 281 16.65 10.84 5.31
CA ASN A 281 17.87 10.22 5.85
C ASN A 281 17.56 9.47 7.14
N ILE A 282 18.41 8.53 7.50
CA ILE A 282 18.50 7.96 8.84
C ILE A 282 19.53 8.77 9.61
N ALA A 283 19.15 9.23 10.81
CA ALA A 283 20.02 9.89 11.75
C ALA A 283 19.98 9.20 13.12
N ARG A 284 21.00 9.42 13.96
CA ARG A 284 21.02 8.99 15.34
C ARG A 284 21.38 10.12 16.29
N ILE A 285 20.91 10.02 17.53
CA ILE A 285 21.19 10.94 18.62
C ILE A 285 21.45 10.12 19.90
N PRO A 286 22.35 10.53 20.82
CA PRO A 286 22.45 9.90 22.15
C PRO A 286 21.09 9.96 22.86
N SER A 287 20.69 8.88 23.51
CA SER A 287 19.39 8.83 24.22
C SER A 287 19.28 9.81 25.39
N SER A 288 20.41 10.37 25.84
CA SER A 288 20.52 11.47 26.82
C SER A 288 20.50 12.88 26.20
N GLY A 289 20.29 12.97 24.87
CA GLY A 289 20.43 14.22 24.13
C GLY A 289 21.84 14.52 23.67
N GLY A 290 22.00 15.49 22.79
CA GLY A 290 23.30 15.91 22.29
C GLY A 290 23.30 16.11 20.76
N LYS A 291 24.43 15.78 20.12
CA LYS A 291 24.60 16.02 18.68
C LYS A 291 23.93 14.95 17.84
N ILE A 292 23.09 15.38 16.89
CA ILE A 292 22.52 14.54 15.83
C ILE A 292 23.63 14.18 14.82
N THR A 293 23.67 12.92 14.39
CA THR A 293 24.58 12.42 13.35
C THR A 293 23.74 11.80 12.23
N VAL A 294 23.76 12.40 11.06
CA VAL A 294 23.12 11.84 9.85
C VAL A 294 24.00 10.74 9.28
N MET A 295 23.43 9.60 8.94
CA MET A 295 24.16 8.40 8.58
C MET A 295 24.06 8.03 7.10
N THR A 296 23.07 8.51 6.37
CA THR A 296 22.71 8.01 5.04
C THR A 296 22.73 9.07 3.94
N GLU A 297 23.37 10.23 4.13
CA GLU A 297 23.44 11.30 3.11
C GLU A 297 24.03 10.84 1.77
N SER A 298 24.91 9.83 1.78
CA SER A 298 25.52 9.28 0.56
C SER A 298 24.67 8.24 -0.16
N PHE A 299 23.53 7.83 0.41
CA PHE A 299 22.64 6.84 -0.18
C PHE A 299 21.53 7.54 -0.96
N ASP A 300 21.55 7.40 -2.28
CA ASP A 300 20.66 8.14 -3.19
C ASP A 300 19.27 7.50 -3.30
N GLU A 301 18.67 7.10 -2.16
CA GLU A 301 17.30 6.63 -2.01
C GLU A 301 16.79 6.72 -0.56
N ASN A 302 15.47 6.65 -0.36
CA ASN A 302 14.91 6.52 0.97
C ASN A 302 15.26 5.15 1.57
N LEU A 303 16.02 5.15 2.64
CA LEU A 303 16.38 3.96 3.41
C LEU A 303 15.49 3.93 4.67
N GLY A 304 14.64 2.91 4.81
CA GLY A 304 13.79 2.70 5.99
C GLY A 304 14.41 1.67 6.92
N ALA A 305 14.70 2.06 8.17
CA ALA A 305 15.17 1.12 9.20
C ALA A 305 14.04 0.14 9.57
N ILE A 306 14.41 -1.12 9.74
CA ILE A 306 13.51 -2.22 10.15
C ILE A 306 13.79 -2.59 11.61
N GLU A 307 15.07 -2.89 11.89
CA GLU A 307 15.52 -3.36 13.19
C GLU A 307 16.96 -2.95 13.43
N TRP A 308 17.29 -2.59 14.68
CA TRP A 308 18.66 -2.34 15.14
C TRP A 308 19.13 -3.48 16.03
N THR A 309 20.04 -4.29 15.54
CA THR A 309 20.62 -5.44 16.25
C THR A 309 22.09 -5.20 16.56
N GLU A 310 22.72 -6.12 17.27
CA GLU A 310 24.19 -6.08 17.49
C GLU A 310 25.00 -6.16 16.19
N ALA A 311 24.44 -6.76 15.13
CA ALA A 311 25.09 -6.86 13.82
C ALA A 311 25.04 -5.55 13.01
N GLY A 312 24.18 -4.60 13.40
CA GLY A 312 23.93 -3.35 12.71
C GLY A 312 22.45 -3.06 12.51
N ILE A 313 22.11 -2.12 11.61
CA ILE A 313 20.75 -1.70 11.34
C ILE A 313 20.30 -2.32 10.03
N TYR A 314 19.29 -3.19 10.10
CA TYR A 314 18.65 -3.73 8.90
C TYR A 314 17.69 -2.71 8.30
N CYS A 315 17.74 -2.55 6.99
CA CYS A 315 16.98 -1.52 6.29
C CYS A 315 16.38 -2.05 4.98
N LEU A 316 15.30 -1.42 4.53
CA LEU A 316 14.71 -1.62 3.21
C LEU A 316 14.82 -0.33 2.38
N ALA A 317 15.12 -0.47 1.09
CA ALA A 317 15.04 0.63 0.13
C ALA A 317 14.57 0.14 -1.23
N SER A 318 13.89 1.02 -1.98
CA SER A 318 13.65 0.78 -3.40
C SER A 318 14.96 0.97 -4.18
N GLN A 319 15.28 0.03 -5.05
CA GLN A 319 16.31 0.17 -6.08
C GLN A 319 15.69 -0.17 -7.43
N LYS A 320 15.31 0.85 -8.20
CA LYS A 320 14.48 0.70 -9.38
C LYS A 320 13.18 -0.05 -9.03
N VAL A 321 12.90 -1.15 -9.74
CA VAL A 321 11.72 -1.99 -9.53
C VAL A 321 11.89 -3.06 -8.45
N TYR A 322 13.03 -3.10 -7.78
CA TYR A 322 13.38 -4.09 -6.73
C TYR A 322 13.35 -3.46 -5.34
N ARG A 323 13.24 -4.31 -4.30
CA ARG A 323 13.28 -3.86 -2.92
C ARG A 323 14.07 -4.83 -2.02
N PRO A 324 15.40 -4.73 -2.07
CA PRO A 324 16.31 -5.55 -1.27
C PRO A 324 16.41 -5.10 0.19
N ILE A 325 17.02 -5.98 1.03
CA ILE A 325 17.45 -5.65 2.39
C ILE A 325 18.91 -5.17 2.37
N PHE A 326 19.15 -4.11 3.13
CA PHE A 326 20.47 -3.53 3.39
C PHE A 326 20.85 -3.68 4.85
N LEU A 327 22.14 -3.73 5.12
CA LEU A 327 22.72 -3.57 6.44
C LEU A 327 23.49 -2.24 6.48
N LEU A 328 23.09 -1.37 7.40
CA LEU A 328 23.76 -0.11 7.72
C LEU A 328 24.61 -0.31 8.99
N ASP A 329 25.91 -0.10 8.87
CA ASP A 329 26.83 -0.11 10.00
C ASP A 329 26.65 1.18 10.81
N PRO A 330 26.26 1.10 12.08
CA PRO A 330 25.94 2.28 12.88
C PRO A 330 27.15 3.17 13.20
N GLU A 331 28.38 2.66 13.16
CA GLU A 331 29.57 3.44 13.49
C GLU A 331 30.21 4.13 12.27
N SER A 332 30.29 3.41 11.16
CA SER A 332 30.93 3.93 9.94
C SER A 332 29.93 4.57 8.95
N GLY A 333 28.62 4.35 9.10
CA GLY A 333 27.61 4.74 8.12
C GLY A 333 27.66 3.94 6.81
N LYS A 334 28.45 2.85 6.74
CA LYS A 334 28.58 2.03 5.54
C LYS A 334 27.31 1.21 5.31
N ILE A 335 26.76 1.29 4.09
CA ILE A 335 25.55 0.58 3.67
C ILE A 335 25.95 -0.55 2.72
N LYS A 336 25.47 -1.76 2.99
CA LYS A 336 25.71 -2.94 2.18
C LYS A 336 24.38 -3.63 1.85
N LYS A 337 24.11 -3.88 0.57
CA LYS A 337 23.00 -4.77 0.17
C LYS A 337 23.34 -6.20 0.58
N ILE A 338 22.45 -6.88 1.30
CA ILE A 338 22.68 -8.22 1.85
C ILE A 338 21.72 -9.28 1.30
N ILE A 339 20.47 -8.90 0.98
CA ILE A 339 19.43 -9.81 0.45
C ILE A 339 18.69 -9.12 -0.69
N ASP A 340 18.53 -9.80 -1.82
CA ASP A 340 17.79 -9.33 -2.99
C ASP A 340 16.91 -10.42 -3.66
N SER A 341 16.60 -11.48 -2.94
CA SER A 341 15.69 -12.54 -3.35
C SER A 341 14.77 -12.91 -2.17
N PRO A 342 13.44 -12.96 -2.37
CA PRO A 342 12.71 -12.61 -3.59
C PRO A 342 12.93 -11.16 -4.02
N GLU A 343 12.58 -10.80 -5.24
CA GLU A 343 12.85 -9.48 -5.85
C GLU A 343 12.33 -8.29 -5.02
N ASN A 344 11.27 -8.51 -4.24
CA ASN A 344 10.61 -7.48 -3.46
C ASN A 344 10.32 -7.98 -2.04
N ILE A 345 10.91 -7.34 -1.04
CA ILE A 345 10.72 -7.58 0.38
C ILE A 345 10.10 -6.34 1.02
N TYR A 346 9.03 -6.48 1.81
CA TYR A 346 8.29 -5.33 2.33
C TYR A 346 8.30 -5.18 3.83
N SER A 347 8.03 -6.24 4.58
CA SER A 347 8.09 -6.19 6.03
C SER A 347 8.91 -7.36 6.53
N CYS A 348 9.70 -7.09 7.55
CA CYS A 348 10.51 -8.09 8.23
C CYS A 348 10.31 -7.92 9.73
N ASP A 349 10.37 -9.03 10.45
CA ASP A 349 10.38 -9.06 11.89
C ASP A 349 11.44 -10.06 12.36
N PHE A 350 12.26 -9.68 13.35
CA PHE A 350 13.42 -10.43 13.81
C PHE A 350 13.15 -11.09 15.17
N ALA A 351 13.60 -12.32 15.33
CA ALA A 351 13.63 -13.00 16.60
C ALA A 351 14.66 -12.38 17.56
N SER A 352 14.62 -12.76 18.84
CA SER A 352 15.51 -12.20 19.87
C SER A 352 17.00 -12.46 19.61
N ASP A 353 17.34 -13.40 18.72
CA ASP A 353 18.73 -13.66 18.31
C ASP A 353 19.27 -12.59 17.30
N GLY A 354 18.41 -11.70 16.79
CA GLY A 354 18.74 -10.68 15.79
C GLY A 354 19.22 -11.23 14.44
N ARG A 355 18.98 -12.52 14.16
CA ARG A 355 19.46 -13.25 12.97
C ARG A 355 18.36 -14.03 12.26
N THR A 356 17.50 -14.68 13.03
CA THR A 356 16.32 -15.38 12.51
C THR A 356 15.20 -14.39 12.30
N PHE A 357 14.54 -14.44 11.15
CA PHE A 357 13.49 -13.47 10.83
C PHE A 357 12.40 -14.04 9.95
N ALA A 358 11.23 -13.45 10.05
CA ALA A 358 10.12 -13.66 9.14
C ALA A 358 9.97 -12.43 8.24
N PHE A 359 9.56 -12.63 7.00
CA PHE A 359 9.32 -11.52 6.09
C PHE A 359 8.22 -11.82 5.07
N TYR A 360 7.65 -10.74 4.55
CA TYR A 360 6.70 -10.73 3.45
C TYR A 360 7.42 -10.38 2.15
N GLY A 361 7.34 -11.24 1.15
CA GLY A 361 8.05 -11.03 -0.09
C GLY A 361 7.33 -11.62 -1.31
N PHE A 362 7.68 -11.15 -2.51
CA PHE A 362 7.15 -11.63 -3.78
C PHE A 362 8.10 -11.34 -4.95
N ASP A 363 7.83 -11.96 -6.08
CA ASP A 363 8.48 -11.69 -7.34
C ASP A 363 7.49 -11.78 -8.51
N ARG A 364 8.00 -11.70 -9.74
CA ARG A 364 7.18 -11.78 -10.95
C ARG A 364 6.55 -13.14 -11.20
N THR A 365 6.94 -14.18 -10.46
CA THR A 365 6.51 -15.57 -10.62
C THR A 365 5.70 -16.10 -9.44
N ALA A 366 5.65 -15.35 -8.34
CA ALA A 366 4.96 -15.73 -7.12
C ALA A 366 4.07 -14.59 -6.59
N LEU A 367 2.91 -14.96 -6.04
CA LEU A 367 2.14 -14.06 -5.18
C LEU A 367 2.94 -13.75 -3.91
N PRO A 368 2.54 -12.69 -3.18
CA PRO A 368 3.10 -12.44 -1.87
C PRO A 368 2.97 -13.65 -0.93
N GLU A 369 4.11 -14.06 -0.36
CA GLU A 369 4.21 -15.16 0.60
C GLU A 369 4.89 -14.68 1.89
N ILE A 370 4.68 -15.41 2.98
CA ILE A 370 5.45 -15.27 4.22
C ILE A 370 6.60 -16.26 4.17
N TYR A 371 7.79 -15.77 4.50
CA TYR A 371 9.02 -16.54 4.54
C TYR A 371 9.63 -16.56 5.94
N HIS A 372 10.32 -17.64 6.24
CA HIS A 372 11.18 -17.82 7.40
C HIS A 372 12.63 -17.98 6.91
N ALA A 373 13.57 -17.25 7.48
CA ALA A 373 14.98 -17.29 7.09
C ALA A 373 15.92 -16.98 8.26
N CYS A 374 17.20 -17.27 8.06
CA CYS A 374 18.29 -16.81 8.89
C CYS A 374 19.28 -16.00 8.03
N ILE A 375 19.80 -14.90 8.58
CA ILE A 375 20.74 -14.02 7.86
C ILE A 375 22.06 -14.72 7.54
N ASP A 376 22.58 -15.54 8.47
CA ASP A 376 23.91 -16.17 8.34
C ASP A 376 23.95 -17.28 7.26
N ASP A 377 22.81 -17.95 7.04
CA ASP A 377 22.64 -18.98 6.02
C ASP A 377 21.30 -18.73 5.29
N TYR A 378 21.32 -17.70 4.42
CA TYR A 378 20.10 -17.23 3.78
C TYR A 378 19.54 -18.23 2.77
N ASN A 379 18.57 -19.00 3.23
CA ASN A 379 17.79 -19.93 2.44
C ASN A 379 16.31 -19.81 2.82
N PRO A 380 15.58 -18.82 2.27
CA PRO A 380 14.22 -18.54 2.71
C PRO A 380 13.27 -19.69 2.42
N GLN A 381 12.54 -20.10 3.46
CA GLN A 381 11.51 -21.12 3.36
C GLN A 381 10.13 -20.46 3.35
N ALA A 382 9.36 -20.68 2.29
CA ALA A 382 7.98 -20.19 2.23
C ALA A 382 7.13 -20.92 3.27
N VAL A 383 6.49 -20.15 4.14
CA VAL A 383 5.57 -20.62 5.19
C VAL A 383 4.15 -20.74 4.65
N THR A 384 3.82 -19.95 3.65
CA THR A 384 2.50 -19.90 3.01
C THR A 384 2.58 -20.42 1.57
N ARG A 385 1.41 -20.67 0.97
CA ARG A 385 1.27 -21.16 -0.41
C ARG A 385 0.22 -20.38 -1.19
N MET A 386 0.27 -19.05 -1.10
CA MET A 386 -0.71 -18.17 -1.76
C MET A 386 -0.66 -18.31 -3.29
N THR A 387 0.51 -18.58 -3.84
CA THR A 387 0.74 -18.79 -5.29
C THR A 387 -0.05 -19.97 -5.84
N ASP A 388 -0.38 -20.98 -5.03
CA ASP A 388 -1.19 -22.12 -5.45
C ASP A 388 -2.59 -21.72 -5.95
N GLN A 389 -3.13 -20.59 -5.47
CA GLN A 389 -4.44 -20.07 -5.89
C GLN A 389 -4.49 -19.73 -7.40
N VAL A 390 -3.35 -19.41 -7.99
CA VAL A 390 -3.25 -18.94 -9.39
C VAL A 390 -2.42 -19.87 -10.28
N ARG A 391 -2.04 -21.04 -9.77
CA ARG A 391 -1.16 -21.99 -10.48
C ARG A 391 -1.70 -22.40 -11.85
N THR A 392 -3.02 -22.50 -11.98
CA THR A 392 -3.70 -22.91 -13.22
C THR A 392 -4.07 -21.73 -14.11
N TRP A 393 -3.81 -20.49 -13.72
CA TRP A 393 -4.24 -19.32 -14.48
C TRP A 393 -3.28 -19.00 -15.62
N LYS A 394 -3.83 -18.49 -16.71
CA LYS A 394 -3.04 -17.84 -17.78
C LYS A 394 -2.61 -16.45 -17.31
N THR A 395 -1.43 -16.35 -16.69
CA THR A 395 -0.93 -15.09 -16.14
C THR A 395 -0.06 -14.28 -17.11
N GLY A 396 0.47 -14.89 -18.18
CA GLY A 396 1.40 -14.24 -19.10
C GLY A 396 2.79 -14.00 -18.48
N SER A 397 3.59 -13.09 -19.08
CA SER A 397 4.93 -12.75 -18.59
C SER A 397 5.08 -11.27 -18.29
N ARG A 398 6.11 -10.90 -17.51
CA ARG A 398 6.48 -9.54 -17.12
C ARG A 398 7.95 -9.31 -17.41
N GLU A 399 8.23 -8.25 -18.13
CA GLU A 399 9.59 -7.85 -18.47
C GLU A 399 9.83 -6.42 -18.00
N VAL A 400 11.01 -6.17 -17.49
CA VAL A 400 11.49 -4.81 -17.24
C VAL A 400 12.12 -4.32 -18.55
N ILE A 401 11.60 -3.23 -19.08
CA ILE A 401 12.09 -2.62 -20.33
C ILE A 401 12.51 -1.18 -20.08
N ASP A 402 13.39 -0.64 -20.93
CA ASP A 402 13.80 0.74 -20.88
C ASP A 402 13.70 1.42 -22.26
N TRP A 403 13.47 2.72 -22.22
CA TRP A 403 13.43 3.55 -23.43
C TRP A 403 13.93 4.98 -23.12
N LYS A 404 14.12 5.76 -24.17
CA LYS A 404 14.45 7.19 -24.06
C LYS A 404 13.20 8.04 -24.22
N SER A 405 12.99 8.94 -23.27
CA SER A 405 12.01 10.01 -23.37
C SER A 405 12.41 11.04 -24.42
N LYS A 406 11.49 11.93 -24.77
CA LYS A 406 11.67 12.98 -25.78
C LYS A 406 12.89 13.87 -25.53
N ASP A 407 13.24 14.12 -24.28
CA ASP A 407 14.40 14.92 -23.86
C ASP A 407 15.66 14.09 -23.58
N GLY A 408 15.65 12.79 -23.90
CA GLY A 408 16.76 11.86 -23.70
C GLY A 408 16.82 11.23 -22.32
N THR A 409 15.91 11.56 -21.39
CA THR A 409 15.80 10.91 -20.07
C THR A 409 15.55 9.41 -20.25
N SER A 410 16.30 8.58 -19.51
CA SER A 410 16.07 7.13 -19.48
C SER A 410 14.88 6.81 -18.59
N ILE A 411 13.90 6.10 -19.14
CA ILE A 411 12.70 5.67 -18.44
C ILE A 411 12.69 4.15 -18.44
N GLU A 412 12.31 3.57 -17.30
CA GLU A 412 12.11 2.12 -17.13
C GLU A 412 10.63 1.85 -16.91
N GLY A 413 10.15 0.67 -17.27
CA GLY A 413 8.77 0.27 -17.05
C GLY A 413 8.60 -1.23 -17.13
N ILE A 414 7.39 -1.69 -16.78
CA ILE A 414 7.03 -3.09 -16.83
C ILE A 414 6.16 -3.34 -18.06
N LEU A 415 6.59 -4.23 -18.92
CA LEU A 415 5.83 -4.75 -20.05
C LEU A 415 5.22 -6.10 -19.69
N TRP A 416 3.89 -6.17 -19.69
CA TRP A 416 3.16 -7.42 -19.54
C TRP A 416 2.78 -7.95 -20.90
N LYS A 417 3.03 -9.24 -21.14
CA LYS A 417 2.73 -9.95 -22.37
C LYS A 417 1.78 -11.10 -22.11
N PRO A 418 0.82 -11.38 -23.00
CA PRO A 418 -0.04 -12.56 -22.89
C PRO A 418 0.77 -13.86 -22.93
N ALA A 419 0.21 -14.95 -22.42
CA ALA A 419 0.88 -16.25 -22.37
C ALA A 419 1.23 -16.82 -23.75
N ASP A 420 0.43 -16.49 -24.76
CA ASP A 420 0.57 -16.88 -26.16
C ASP A 420 1.15 -15.76 -27.04
N PHE A 421 1.98 -14.89 -26.45
CA PHE A 421 2.62 -13.78 -27.15
C PHE A 421 3.42 -14.26 -28.38
N ASP A 422 3.12 -13.67 -29.53
CA ASP A 422 3.78 -13.93 -30.82
C ASP A 422 4.44 -12.64 -31.33
N ALA A 423 5.75 -12.60 -31.36
CA ALA A 423 6.52 -11.42 -31.78
C ALA A 423 6.27 -10.97 -33.24
N SER A 424 5.62 -11.78 -34.05
CA SER A 424 5.23 -11.43 -35.41
C SER A 424 3.93 -10.64 -35.52
N LYS A 425 3.18 -10.54 -34.43
CA LYS A 425 1.87 -9.86 -34.35
C LYS A 425 1.96 -8.50 -33.68
N LYS A 426 1.02 -7.62 -34.01
CA LYS A 426 0.78 -6.36 -33.31
C LYS A 426 -0.42 -6.50 -32.41
N TYR A 427 -0.28 -6.00 -31.19
CA TYR A 427 -1.27 -6.12 -30.14
C TYR A 427 -1.88 -4.76 -29.76
N PRO A 428 -3.16 -4.70 -29.32
CA PRO A 428 -3.65 -3.56 -28.56
C PRO A 428 -2.74 -3.28 -27.38
N LEU A 429 -2.50 -2.00 -27.07
CA LEU A 429 -1.66 -1.58 -25.97
C LEU A 429 -2.48 -0.79 -24.96
N LEU A 430 -2.44 -1.20 -23.70
CA LEU A 430 -3.00 -0.47 -22.56
C LEU A 430 -1.86 0.07 -21.69
N VAL A 431 -1.81 1.38 -21.50
CA VAL A 431 -0.83 2.01 -20.61
C VAL A 431 -1.50 2.27 -19.26
N ILE A 432 -0.96 1.68 -18.18
CA ILE A 432 -1.46 1.86 -16.82
C ILE A 432 -0.44 2.66 -16.02
N ILE A 433 -0.81 3.89 -15.68
CA ILE A 433 0.07 4.90 -15.09
C ILE A 433 -0.16 4.93 -13.58
N HIS A 434 0.90 4.71 -12.80
CA HIS A 434 0.80 4.71 -11.34
C HIS A 434 0.59 6.11 -10.75
N GLY A 435 0.11 6.16 -9.50
CA GLY A 435 -0.05 7.39 -8.72
C GLY A 435 1.24 7.83 -8.00
N GLY A 436 1.11 8.79 -7.12
CA GLY A 436 2.21 9.29 -6.30
C GLY A 436 2.43 10.80 -6.39
N PRO A 437 3.42 11.31 -7.18
CA PRO A 437 4.17 10.74 -8.31
C PRO A 437 5.27 9.75 -7.95
N SER A 438 5.64 9.64 -6.69
CA SER A 438 6.78 8.85 -6.21
C SER A 438 6.49 7.36 -5.96
N ALA A 439 5.39 6.80 -6.49
CA ALA A 439 5.23 5.35 -6.52
C ALA A 439 6.18 4.70 -7.55
N THR A 440 6.19 3.37 -7.59
CA THR A 440 6.99 2.58 -8.54
C THR A 440 6.21 1.35 -8.95
N SER A 441 6.00 1.17 -10.24
CA SER A 441 5.46 -0.08 -10.80
C SER A 441 6.52 -1.17 -10.74
N ARG A 442 6.12 -2.36 -10.25
CA ARG A 442 7.01 -3.52 -10.08
C ARG A 442 6.46 -4.73 -10.83
N PRO A 443 7.32 -5.65 -11.27
CA PRO A 443 6.85 -6.90 -11.86
C PRO A 443 6.21 -7.78 -10.77
N VAL A 444 4.89 -7.96 -10.84
CA VAL A 444 4.09 -8.79 -9.94
C VAL A 444 3.36 -9.88 -10.72
N LEU A 445 3.14 -11.06 -10.13
CA LEU A 445 2.48 -12.16 -10.82
C LEU A 445 1.02 -11.83 -11.17
N VAL A 446 0.29 -11.24 -10.25
CA VAL A 446 -1.09 -10.79 -10.44
C VAL A 446 -1.22 -9.38 -9.89
N SER A 447 -1.90 -8.53 -10.61
CA SER A 447 -2.34 -7.21 -10.15
C SER A 447 -3.87 -7.12 -10.22
N GLY A 448 -4.45 -6.38 -9.31
CA GLY A 448 -5.90 -6.25 -9.16
C GLY A 448 -6.32 -4.79 -8.91
N GLY A 449 -7.29 -4.61 -8.03
CA GLY A 449 -7.86 -3.30 -7.72
C GLY A 449 -8.90 -2.89 -8.75
N VAL A 450 -8.77 -1.70 -9.33
CA VAL A 450 -9.76 -1.14 -10.28
C VAL A 450 -9.50 -1.51 -11.74
N TYR A 451 -8.42 -2.24 -12.05
CA TYR A 451 -8.01 -2.60 -13.41
C TYR A 451 -7.96 -4.11 -13.61
N PRO A 452 -8.61 -4.68 -14.65
CA PRO A 452 -8.64 -6.10 -14.95
C PRO A 452 -7.44 -6.54 -15.81
N TYR A 453 -6.22 -6.55 -15.23
CA TYR A 453 -4.97 -6.86 -15.93
C TYR A 453 -4.97 -8.20 -16.66
N LEU A 454 -5.30 -9.27 -15.95
CA LEU A 454 -5.25 -10.62 -16.51
C LEU A 454 -6.28 -10.83 -17.63
N GLN A 455 -7.44 -10.22 -17.49
CA GLN A 455 -8.48 -10.29 -18.48
C GLN A 455 -8.06 -9.59 -19.78
N TRP A 456 -7.42 -8.41 -19.69
CA TRP A 456 -6.88 -7.72 -20.88
C TRP A 456 -5.74 -8.50 -21.53
N LEU A 457 -4.80 -9.08 -20.75
CA LEU A 457 -3.77 -9.94 -21.29
C LEU A 457 -4.35 -11.13 -22.06
N ASN A 458 -5.36 -11.78 -21.46
CA ASN A 458 -6.02 -12.94 -22.09
C ASN A 458 -6.93 -12.55 -23.27
N LYS A 459 -7.35 -11.29 -23.36
CA LYS A 459 -8.01 -10.71 -24.55
C LYS A 459 -6.98 -10.36 -25.64
N GLY A 460 -5.71 -10.61 -25.41
CA GLY A 460 -4.63 -10.36 -26.36
C GLY A 460 -4.13 -8.92 -26.36
N ALA A 461 -4.09 -8.23 -25.21
CA ALA A 461 -3.46 -6.93 -25.07
C ALA A 461 -2.04 -7.04 -24.51
N LEU A 462 -1.19 -6.08 -24.84
CA LEU A 462 -0.01 -5.71 -24.05
C LEU A 462 -0.40 -4.71 -22.99
N ILE A 463 0.28 -4.72 -21.83
CA ILE A 463 0.14 -3.69 -20.82
C ILE A 463 1.52 -3.09 -20.54
N LEU A 464 1.62 -1.77 -20.62
CA LEU A 464 2.82 -1.01 -20.25
C LEU A 464 2.56 -0.24 -18.95
N GLN A 465 3.41 -0.43 -17.96
CA GLN A 465 3.42 0.36 -16.72
C GLN A 465 4.72 1.17 -16.67
N PRO A 466 4.72 2.45 -17.09
CA PRO A 466 5.90 3.29 -17.05
C PRO A 466 6.23 3.71 -15.61
N ASN A 467 7.52 3.65 -15.24
CA ASN A 467 8.07 4.38 -14.11
C ASN A 467 8.57 5.73 -14.63
N TYR A 468 7.62 6.64 -14.83
CA TYR A 468 7.87 7.96 -15.37
C TYR A 468 8.72 8.80 -14.41
N ARG A 469 9.31 9.93 -14.91
CA ARG A 469 10.07 10.85 -14.06
C ARG A 469 9.32 11.22 -12.79
N GLY A 470 10.03 11.26 -11.66
CA GLY A 470 9.44 11.44 -10.33
C GLY A 470 9.14 10.16 -9.60
N SER A 471 9.24 8.96 -10.23
CA SER A 471 9.12 7.67 -9.55
C SER A 471 10.29 7.45 -8.58
N ALA A 472 10.02 6.82 -7.42
CA ALA A 472 11.05 6.41 -6.47
C ALA A 472 11.85 5.19 -6.96
N GLY A 473 13.03 4.98 -6.42
CA GLY A 473 13.93 3.89 -6.81
C GLY A 473 14.99 4.31 -7.84
N TYR A 474 14.96 5.54 -8.31
CA TYR A 474 15.83 6.06 -9.38
C TYR A 474 16.70 7.26 -8.94
N GLY A 475 16.76 7.52 -7.64
CA GLY A 475 17.57 8.56 -7.01
C GLY A 475 16.90 9.95 -6.96
N ALA A 476 17.46 10.81 -6.11
CA ALA A 476 16.93 12.14 -5.81
C ALA A 476 16.78 13.02 -7.06
N LYS A 477 17.75 12.95 -7.98
CA LYS A 477 17.70 13.73 -9.23
C LYS A 477 16.51 13.34 -10.11
N PHE A 478 16.22 12.04 -10.24
CA PHE A 478 15.10 11.53 -11.02
C PHE A 478 13.77 11.90 -10.35
N LEU A 479 13.71 11.78 -9.03
CA LEU A 479 12.55 12.15 -8.21
C LEU A 479 12.15 13.63 -8.42
N ALA A 480 13.12 14.53 -8.53
CA ALA A 480 12.90 15.96 -8.71
C ALA A 480 12.58 16.41 -10.16
N LEU A 481 12.62 15.50 -11.16
CA LEU A 481 12.40 15.89 -12.58
C LEU A 481 10.97 16.41 -12.87
N ASN A 482 10.03 16.17 -11.97
CA ASN A 482 8.65 16.67 -12.08
C ASN A 482 8.47 18.10 -11.55
N VAL A 483 9.49 18.69 -10.89
CA VAL A 483 9.39 20.05 -10.36
C VAL A 483 9.22 21.04 -11.51
N ARG A 484 8.14 21.85 -11.47
CA ARG A 484 7.68 22.79 -12.52
C ARG A 484 7.47 22.14 -13.90
N ASN A 485 7.27 20.82 -13.94
CA ASN A 485 7.23 20.02 -15.17
C ASN A 485 6.14 18.94 -15.16
N LEU A 486 5.27 18.93 -14.16
CA LEU A 486 4.12 18.01 -14.07
C LEU A 486 3.25 18.12 -15.35
N GLY A 487 2.77 16.99 -15.83
CA GLY A 487 1.95 16.89 -17.06
C GLY A 487 2.75 16.97 -18.35
N VAL A 488 3.88 17.68 -18.36
CA VAL A 488 4.68 17.91 -19.57
C VAL A 488 5.72 16.81 -19.76
N GLY A 489 6.62 16.65 -18.78
CA GLY A 489 7.71 15.67 -18.89
C GLY A 489 7.24 14.23 -18.70
N ASP A 490 6.37 13.99 -17.76
CA ASP A 490 5.77 12.68 -17.50
C ASP A 490 4.87 12.21 -18.68
N MET A 491 4.13 13.12 -19.36
CA MET A 491 3.48 12.81 -20.64
C MET A 491 4.48 12.33 -21.70
N TRP A 492 5.62 13.02 -21.84
CA TRP A 492 6.66 12.59 -22.80
C TRP A 492 7.18 11.19 -22.49
N ASP A 493 7.34 10.85 -21.22
CA ASP A 493 7.80 9.54 -20.78
C ASP A 493 6.82 8.45 -21.21
N VAL A 494 5.51 8.67 -21.01
CA VAL A 494 4.44 7.78 -21.42
C VAL A 494 4.38 7.63 -22.93
N GLU A 495 4.31 8.75 -23.68
CA GLU A 495 4.21 8.73 -25.15
C GLU A 495 5.43 8.06 -25.79
N SER A 496 6.63 8.31 -25.28
CA SER A 496 7.86 7.70 -25.78
C SER A 496 7.90 6.18 -25.55
N GLY A 497 7.31 5.69 -24.46
CA GLY A 497 7.14 4.25 -24.22
C GLY A 497 6.18 3.59 -25.21
N VAL A 498 5.08 4.26 -25.54
CA VAL A 498 4.16 3.83 -26.61
C VAL A 498 4.88 3.80 -27.95
N ASP A 499 5.59 4.88 -28.33
CA ASP A 499 6.35 4.96 -29.59
C ASP A 499 7.43 3.87 -29.68
N TYR A 500 8.10 3.58 -28.55
CA TYR A 500 9.07 2.51 -28.48
C TYR A 500 8.45 1.15 -28.84
N LEU A 501 7.31 0.78 -28.25
CA LEU A 501 6.65 -0.50 -28.53
C LEU A 501 6.05 -0.57 -29.93
N ILE A 502 5.55 0.52 -30.49
CA ILE A 502 5.12 0.61 -31.90
C ILE A 502 6.31 0.40 -32.83
N LYS A 503 7.44 1.06 -32.58
CA LYS A 503 8.68 0.91 -33.38
C LYS A 503 9.25 -0.50 -33.32
N GLN A 504 9.11 -1.18 -32.18
CA GLN A 504 9.49 -2.60 -32.05
C GLN A 504 8.53 -3.56 -32.79
N GLY A 505 7.44 -3.06 -33.36
CA GLY A 505 6.44 -3.86 -34.05
C GLY A 505 5.49 -4.61 -33.13
N MET A 506 5.53 -4.38 -31.80
CA MET A 506 4.72 -5.08 -30.82
C MET A 506 3.33 -4.47 -30.65
N ALA A 507 3.23 -3.12 -30.62
CA ALA A 507 1.97 -2.42 -30.43
C ALA A 507 1.34 -1.98 -31.75
N ASP A 508 0.01 -2.06 -31.81
CA ASP A 508 -0.81 -1.52 -32.89
C ASP A 508 -1.10 -0.03 -32.62
N PRO A 509 -0.61 0.90 -33.46
CA PRO A 509 -0.79 2.33 -33.26
C PRO A 509 -2.27 2.78 -33.29
N GLU A 510 -3.16 1.97 -33.92
CA GLU A 510 -4.59 2.25 -33.99
C GLU A 510 -5.38 1.74 -32.78
N ARG A 511 -4.73 1.00 -31.87
CA ARG A 511 -5.37 0.39 -30.72
C ARG A 511 -4.57 0.63 -29.42
N VAL A 512 -4.40 1.91 -29.05
CA VAL A 512 -3.68 2.34 -27.83
C VAL A 512 -4.65 3.00 -26.87
N GLY A 513 -4.70 2.54 -25.62
CA GLY A 513 -5.44 3.14 -24.51
C GLY A 513 -4.54 3.54 -23.36
N ALA A 514 -4.94 4.54 -22.57
CA ALA A 514 -4.24 4.94 -21.36
C ALA A 514 -5.19 5.08 -20.17
N MET A 515 -4.68 4.76 -18.98
CA MET A 515 -5.41 4.91 -17.73
C MET A 515 -4.47 5.10 -16.56
N GLY A 516 -4.99 5.66 -15.47
CA GLY A 516 -4.25 5.78 -14.22
C GLY A 516 -5.13 6.33 -13.10
N TRP A 517 -4.63 6.22 -11.86
CA TRP A 517 -5.32 6.69 -10.66
C TRP A 517 -4.47 7.76 -9.96
N SER A 518 -5.10 8.79 -9.34
CA SER A 518 -4.39 9.86 -8.61
C SER A 518 -3.48 10.65 -9.55
N GLN A 519 -2.17 10.71 -9.29
CA GLN A 519 -1.20 11.29 -10.22
C GLN A 519 -1.25 10.63 -11.60
N GLY A 520 -1.45 9.29 -11.67
CA GLY A 520 -1.67 8.60 -12.94
C GLY A 520 -2.95 9.02 -13.64
N GLY A 521 -4.01 9.33 -12.88
CA GLY A 521 -5.25 9.94 -13.37
C GLY A 521 -5.02 11.35 -13.90
N TYR A 522 -4.20 12.14 -13.22
CA TYR A 522 -3.78 13.47 -13.71
C TYR A 522 -3.03 13.38 -15.05
N ILE A 523 -2.04 12.47 -15.16
CA ILE A 523 -1.31 12.26 -16.41
C ILE A 523 -2.29 11.80 -17.51
N SER A 524 -3.23 10.91 -17.18
CA SER A 524 -4.28 10.47 -18.11
C SER A 524 -5.17 11.62 -18.58
N ALA A 525 -5.59 12.53 -17.68
CA ALA A 525 -6.33 13.74 -18.03
C ALA A 525 -5.49 14.70 -18.90
N PHE A 526 -4.18 14.80 -18.62
CA PHE A 526 -3.27 15.62 -19.42
C PHE A 526 -3.09 15.03 -20.83
N LEU A 527 -2.99 13.71 -20.97
CA LEU A 527 -2.98 12.99 -22.25
C LEU A 527 -4.29 13.23 -23.04
N ALA A 528 -5.46 13.19 -22.37
CA ALA A 528 -6.75 13.43 -23.03
C ALA A 528 -6.86 14.81 -23.69
N THR A 529 -6.17 15.82 -23.13
CA THR A 529 -6.23 17.20 -23.62
C THR A 529 -5.02 17.64 -24.45
N ASN A 530 -3.93 16.84 -24.47
CA ASN A 530 -2.68 17.24 -25.13
C ASN A 530 -2.13 16.21 -26.13
N SER A 531 -2.66 15.00 -26.18
CA SER A 531 -2.22 13.90 -27.06
C SER A 531 -3.32 13.49 -28.04
N LYS A 532 -2.91 12.92 -29.17
CA LYS A 532 -3.81 12.30 -30.17
C LYS A 532 -3.48 10.82 -30.40
N LYS A 533 -2.58 10.25 -29.58
CA LYS A 533 -2.09 8.88 -29.77
C LYS A 533 -3.07 7.83 -29.23
N PHE A 534 -4.00 8.22 -28.35
CA PHE A 534 -4.85 7.28 -27.61
C PHE A 534 -6.26 7.23 -28.20
N LYS A 535 -6.82 6.04 -28.36
CA LYS A 535 -8.20 5.81 -28.82
C LYS A 535 -9.23 5.95 -27.69
N ALA A 536 -8.82 5.67 -26.46
CA ALA A 536 -9.63 5.86 -25.26
C ALA A 536 -8.74 6.12 -24.04
N ILE A 537 -9.27 6.86 -23.09
CA ILE A 537 -8.59 7.17 -21.82
C ILE A 537 -9.53 6.90 -20.66
N SER A 538 -8.96 6.44 -19.52
CA SER A 538 -9.66 6.35 -18.24
C SER A 538 -8.91 7.15 -17.17
N VAL A 539 -9.60 8.12 -16.57
CA VAL A 539 -9.08 9.04 -15.54
C VAL A 539 -9.67 8.65 -14.20
N GLY A 540 -8.86 8.03 -13.34
CA GLY A 540 -9.26 7.67 -11.98
C GLY A 540 -8.76 8.71 -10.97
N ALA A 541 -9.64 9.33 -10.18
CA ALA A 541 -9.31 10.33 -9.16
C ALA A 541 -8.24 11.32 -9.62
N GLY A 542 -8.38 11.84 -10.86
CA GLY A 542 -7.36 12.67 -11.52
C GLY A 542 -7.55 14.15 -11.30
N ILE A 543 -6.44 14.89 -11.34
CA ILE A 543 -6.41 16.35 -11.26
C ILE A 543 -6.67 16.92 -12.66
N SER A 544 -7.65 17.79 -12.79
CA SER A 544 -7.96 18.50 -14.03
C SER A 544 -7.38 19.90 -14.09
N ASN A 545 -7.30 20.55 -12.93
CA ASN A 545 -6.88 21.93 -12.78
C ASN A 545 -6.16 22.13 -11.46
N TRP A 546 -4.91 22.57 -11.52
CA TRP A 546 -4.08 22.74 -10.33
C TRP A 546 -4.57 23.88 -9.40
N VAL A 547 -5.33 24.86 -9.89
CA VAL A 547 -5.95 25.88 -9.03
C VAL A 547 -7.10 25.26 -8.25
N THR A 548 -8.00 24.53 -8.92
CA THR A 548 -9.10 23.80 -8.29
C THR A 548 -8.58 22.79 -7.26
N TYR A 549 -7.52 22.07 -7.61
CA TYR A 549 -6.85 21.15 -6.69
C TYR A 549 -6.28 21.88 -5.47
N TYR A 550 -5.49 22.95 -5.67
CA TYR A 550 -4.80 23.68 -4.61
C TYR A 550 -5.74 24.17 -3.51
N VAL A 551 -6.91 24.69 -3.88
CA VAL A 551 -7.83 25.32 -2.92
C VAL A 551 -8.77 24.31 -2.23
N ASN A 552 -8.81 23.05 -2.69
CA ASN A 552 -9.74 22.04 -2.16
C ASN A 552 -9.04 20.83 -1.55
N THR A 553 -7.74 20.57 -1.83
CA THR A 553 -7.02 19.38 -1.35
C THR A 553 -6.59 19.50 0.11
N ASP A 554 -6.50 18.38 0.78
CA ASP A 554 -5.95 18.25 2.15
C ASP A 554 -4.40 18.37 2.19
N ILE A 555 -3.70 18.35 1.02
CA ILE A 555 -2.23 18.42 0.93
C ILE A 555 -1.74 19.59 0.04
N HIS A 556 -2.29 20.77 0.20
CA HIS A 556 -1.89 21.94 -0.60
C HIS A 556 -0.35 22.25 -0.60
N PRO A 557 0.48 21.92 0.42
CA PRO A 557 1.94 22.05 0.31
C PRO A 557 2.56 21.24 -0.82
N PHE A 558 1.99 20.06 -1.15
CA PHE A 558 2.41 19.25 -2.31
C PHE A 558 2.45 20.08 -3.59
N THR A 559 1.40 20.83 -3.84
CA THR A 559 1.29 21.67 -5.05
C THR A 559 2.37 22.75 -5.07
N ARG A 560 2.57 23.44 -3.93
CA ARG A 560 3.63 24.47 -3.82
C ARG A 560 5.02 23.90 -4.04
N HIS A 561 5.28 22.69 -3.56
CA HIS A 561 6.58 22.06 -3.74
C HIS A 561 6.82 21.68 -5.20
N TYR A 562 5.87 21.03 -5.86
CA TYR A 562 6.05 20.61 -7.25
C TYR A 562 5.92 21.76 -8.25
N LEU A 563 5.02 22.71 -8.05
CA LEU A 563 4.88 23.88 -8.94
C LEU A 563 5.83 25.04 -8.57
N GLY A 564 6.45 24.98 -7.37
CA GLY A 564 7.44 25.92 -6.92
C GLY A 564 6.88 27.31 -6.58
N SER A 565 5.56 27.45 -6.44
CA SER A 565 4.87 28.71 -6.16
C SER A 565 3.44 28.49 -5.69
N THR A 566 2.79 29.51 -5.16
CA THR A 566 1.33 29.55 -5.00
C THR A 566 0.64 30.01 -6.29
N PRO A 567 -0.66 29.77 -6.50
CA PRO A 567 -1.38 30.29 -7.66
C PRO A 567 -1.48 31.83 -7.66
N TRP A 568 -1.33 32.45 -6.48
CA TRP A 568 -1.37 33.91 -6.32
C TRP A 568 -0.09 34.58 -6.81
N ASP A 569 1.05 33.87 -6.74
CA ASP A 569 2.36 34.41 -7.11
C ASP A 569 2.78 34.04 -8.54
N ASP A 570 2.44 32.83 -9.03
CA ASP A 570 2.75 32.36 -10.38
C ASP A 570 1.60 31.52 -10.96
N MET A 571 0.54 32.20 -11.40
CA MET A 571 -0.59 31.57 -12.07
C MET A 571 -0.19 30.82 -13.35
N ASN A 572 0.87 31.27 -14.04
CA ASN A 572 1.27 30.69 -15.32
C ASN A 572 1.71 29.22 -15.20
N ILE A 573 2.44 28.86 -14.13
CA ILE A 573 2.84 27.47 -13.94
C ILE A 573 1.61 26.59 -13.67
N TYR A 574 0.61 27.09 -12.95
CA TYR A 574 -0.64 26.38 -12.70
C TYR A 574 -1.41 26.12 -13.99
N LEU A 575 -1.54 27.13 -14.83
CA LEU A 575 -2.19 27.00 -16.15
C LEU A 575 -1.41 26.08 -17.09
N LYS A 576 -0.08 26.23 -17.17
CA LYS A 576 0.79 25.41 -18.03
C LYS A 576 0.63 23.90 -17.74
N THR A 577 0.47 23.55 -16.47
CA THR A 577 0.44 22.18 -15.99
C THR A 577 -0.99 21.62 -15.80
N SER A 578 -2.03 22.43 -16.04
CA SER A 578 -3.43 22.01 -15.92
C SER A 578 -3.99 21.43 -17.23
N PRO A 579 -4.56 20.22 -17.23
CA PRO A 579 -5.28 19.63 -18.36
C PRO A 579 -6.32 20.57 -18.95
N MET A 580 -7.13 21.23 -18.13
CA MET A 580 -8.23 22.12 -18.54
C MET A 580 -7.78 23.30 -19.39
N THR A 581 -6.54 23.76 -19.26
CA THR A 581 -6.02 24.84 -20.10
C THR A 581 -6.07 24.52 -21.60
N ASN A 582 -5.95 23.23 -21.93
CA ASN A 582 -5.95 22.73 -23.30
C ASN A 582 -7.23 21.96 -23.68
N ILE A 583 -8.32 22.11 -22.94
CA ILE A 583 -9.57 21.35 -23.12
C ILE A 583 -10.11 21.42 -24.56
N LYS A 584 -9.97 22.55 -25.25
CA LYS A 584 -10.39 22.73 -26.65
C LYS A 584 -9.64 21.83 -27.64
N ARG A 585 -8.53 21.19 -27.24
CA ARG A 585 -7.76 20.27 -28.08
C ARG A 585 -8.17 18.81 -27.85
N ALA A 586 -8.97 18.55 -26.81
CA ALA A 586 -9.40 17.21 -26.47
C ALA A 586 -10.23 16.61 -27.61
N CYS A 587 -9.95 15.34 -27.94
CA CYS A 587 -10.68 14.58 -28.95
C CYS A 587 -10.81 13.11 -28.60
N THR A 588 -10.20 12.67 -27.51
CA THR A 588 -10.17 11.25 -27.09
C THR A 588 -11.33 10.95 -26.15
N PRO A 589 -12.17 9.95 -26.44
CA PRO A 589 -13.20 9.48 -25.52
C PRO A 589 -12.63 9.18 -24.14
N THR A 590 -13.28 9.70 -23.09
CA THR A 590 -12.74 9.67 -21.73
C THR A 590 -13.74 9.15 -20.71
N LEU A 591 -13.34 8.08 -19.99
CA LEU A 591 -14.02 7.61 -18.78
C LEU A 591 -13.40 8.31 -17.56
N ILE A 592 -14.24 8.80 -16.65
CA ILE A 592 -13.81 9.41 -15.39
C ILE A 592 -14.39 8.58 -14.25
N GLN A 593 -13.57 8.21 -13.25
CA GLN A 593 -14.00 7.45 -12.08
C GLN A 593 -13.48 8.14 -10.81
N HIS A 594 -14.36 8.45 -9.84
CA HIS A 594 -13.98 9.27 -8.68
C HIS A 594 -14.80 8.92 -7.42
N GLY A 595 -14.16 8.97 -6.25
CA GLY A 595 -14.86 8.88 -4.96
C GLY A 595 -15.55 10.18 -4.58
N GLU A 596 -16.76 10.11 -4.04
CA GLU A 596 -17.58 11.28 -3.69
C GLU A 596 -16.92 12.19 -2.63
N PHE A 597 -16.26 11.57 -1.64
CA PHE A 597 -15.63 12.26 -0.50
C PHE A 597 -14.10 12.28 -0.58
N ASP A 598 -13.56 12.29 -1.78
CA ASP A 598 -12.12 12.37 -1.99
C ASP A 598 -11.59 13.74 -1.53
N ARG A 599 -10.79 13.74 -0.47
CA ARG A 599 -10.11 14.93 0.07
C ARG A 599 -8.71 15.11 -0.51
N ARG A 600 -8.10 14.04 -1.04
CA ARG A 600 -6.76 14.05 -1.62
C ARG A 600 -6.74 14.66 -3.01
N VAL A 601 -7.64 14.21 -3.90
CA VAL A 601 -7.96 14.82 -5.17
C VAL A 601 -9.47 15.12 -5.16
N PRO A 602 -9.86 16.32 -4.73
CA PRO A 602 -11.26 16.63 -4.53
C PRO A 602 -12.10 16.50 -5.80
N ILE A 603 -13.30 15.95 -5.65
CA ILE A 603 -14.22 15.62 -6.75
C ILE A 603 -14.57 16.79 -7.70
N PRO A 604 -14.47 18.09 -7.31
CA PRO A 604 -14.61 19.18 -8.28
C PRO A 604 -13.70 19.06 -9.51
N ASN A 605 -12.51 18.43 -9.37
CA ASN A 605 -11.65 18.14 -10.52
C ASN A 605 -12.31 17.18 -11.54
N ALA A 606 -13.06 16.19 -11.06
CA ALA A 606 -13.79 15.27 -11.95
C ALA A 606 -14.95 15.98 -12.68
N TYR A 607 -15.72 16.78 -11.96
CA TYR A 607 -16.83 17.55 -12.56
C TYR A 607 -16.34 18.58 -13.58
N GLU A 608 -15.23 19.27 -13.30
CA GLU A 608 -14.62 20.24 -14.20
C GLU A 608 -14.16 19.57 -15.50
N LEU A 609 -13.45 18.45 -15.41
CA LEU A 609 -13.02 17.71 -16.60
C LEU A 609 -14.22 17.15 -17.39
N PHE A 610 -15.22 16.60 -16.71
CA PHE A 610 -16.44 16.06 -17.31
C PHE A 610 -17.18 17.14 -18.12
N GLN A 611 -17.47 18.28 -17.48
CA GLN A 611 -18.15 19.39 -18.13
C GLN A 611 -17.33 19.95 -19.32
N GLY A 612 -16.02 20.13 -19.12
CA GLY A 612 -15.16 20.66 -20.20
C GLY A 612 -15.11 19.76 -21.43
N LEU A 613 -15.06 18.44 -21.26
CA LEU A 613 -15.10 17.47 -22.35
C LEU A 613 -16.45 17.48 -23.07
N GLN A 614 -17.58 17.57 -22.33
CA GLN A 614 -18.91 17.72 -22.93
C GLN A 614 -19.03 19.00 -23.76
N ASP A 615 -18.55 20.13 -23.27
CA ASP A 615 -18.63 21.43 -23.96
C ASP A 615 -17.89 21.43 -25.29
N VAL A 616 -16.84 20.59 -25.43
CA VAL A 616 -16.09 20.45 -26.70
C VAL A 616 -16.54 19.26 -27.55
N GLY A 617 -17.63 18.58 -27.16
CA GLY A 617 -18.26 17.48 -27.90
C GLY A 617 -17.49 16.16 -27.86
N VAL A 618 -16.64 15.94 -26.85
CA VAL A 618 -15.94 14.67 -26.64
C VAL A 618 -16.83 13.71 -25.87
N GLU A 619 -16.93 12.44 -26.30
CA GLU A 619 -17.64 11.41 -25.57
C GLU A 619 -16.99 11.20 -24.19
N VAL A 620 -17.76 11.40 -23.12
CA VAL A 620 -17.30 11.30 -21.74
C VAL A 620 -18.33 10.64 -20.85
N LYS A 621 -17.85 9.80 -19.92
CA LYS A 621 -18.67 9.15 -18.88
C LYS A 621 -18.02 9.41 -17.53
N LEU A 622 -18.82 9.87 -16.55
CA LEU A 622 -18.36 10.07 -15.17
C LEU A 622 -19.06 9.08 -14.24
N ILE A 623 -18.27 8.31 -13.50
CA ILE A 623 -18.74 7.41 -12.44
C ILE A 623 -18.31 7.98 -11.09
N VAL A 624 -19.29 8.22 -10.22
CA VAL A 624 -19.06 8.70 -8.85
C VAL A 624 -19.37 7.56 -7.87
N TYR A 625 -18.35 7.12 -7.14
CA TYR A 625 -18.48 6.11 -6.10
C TYR A 625 -18.94 6.76 -4.80
N LYS A 626 -20.19 6.44 -4.41
CA LYS A 626 -20.80 6.99 -3.20
C LYS A 626 -20.12 6.49 -1.94
N ASP A 627 -19.93 7.36 -0.96
CA ASP A 627 -19.28 7.07 0.32
C ASP A 627 -17.78 6.68 0.23
N PHE A 628 -17.11 6.92 -0.91
CA PHE A 628 -15.69 6.66 -1.07
C PHE A 628 -14.86 7.94 -1.06
N GLY A 629 -13.67 7.84 -0.45
CA GLY A 629 -12.60 8.82 -0.55
C GLY A 629 -11.70 8.56 -1.76
N HIS A 630 -10.38 8.70 -1.56
CA HIS A 630 -9.39 8.63 -2.65
C HIS A 630 -9.22 7.25 -3.29
N GLY A 631 -9.59 6.18 -2.61
CA GLY A 631 -9.47 4.80 -3.10
C GLY A 631 -10.78 4.06 -3.06
N ILE A 632 -11.01 3.17 -4.03
CA ILE A 632 -12.15 2.26 -4.03
C ILE A 632 -11.72 1.00 -3.28
N SER A 633 -12.22 0.82 -2.06
CA SER A 633 -11.71 -0.17 -1.11
C SER A 633 -12.64 -1.36 -0.84
N ARG A 634 -13.90 -1.32 -1.30
CA ARG A 634 -14.86 -2.43 -1.10
C ARG A 634 -14.94 -3.32 -2.35
N PRO A 635 -15.12 -4.64 -2.19
CA PRO A 635 -15.05 -5.60 -3.30
C PRO A 635 -16.05 -5.35 -4.43
N LYS A 636 -17.33 -5.04 -4.12
CA LYS A 636 -18.35 -4.84 -5.14
C LYS A 636 -18.08 -3.60 -5.98
N GLU A 637 -17.63 -2.50 -5.36
CA GLU A 637 -17.29 -1.27 -6.08
C GLU A 637 -15.98 -1.40 -6.86
N GLN A 638 -15.02 -2.20 -6.40
CA GLN A 638 -13.83 -2.56 -7.18
C GLN A 638 -14.22 -3.39 -8.41
N LEU A 639 -15.14 -4.34 -8.27
CA LEU A 639 -15.68 -5.12 -9.37
C LEU A 639 -16.35 -4.23 -10.43
N VAL A 640 -17.18 -3.28 -9.98
CA VAL A 640 -17.82 -2.30 -10.87
C VAL A 640 -16.80 -1.39 -11.56
N ALA A 641 -15.75 -0.98 -10.86
CA ALA A 641 -14.67 -0.19 -11.45
C ALA A 641 -13.92 -0.96 -12.55
N GLN A 642 -13.66 -2.26 -12.33
CA GLN A 642 -13.09 -3.13 -13.37
C GLN A 642 -14.03 -3.24 -14.58
N TRP A 643 -15.32 -3.44 -14.35
CA TRP A 643 -16.31 -3.53 -15.42
C TRP A 643 -16.40 -2.24 -16.25
N HIS A 644 -16.40 -1.05 -15.63
CA HIS A 644 -16.41 0.21 -16.37
C HIS A 644 -15.14 0.38 -17.21
N ASN A 645 -13.95 0.04 -16.68
CA ASN A 645 -12.73 0.06 -17.45
C ASN A 645 -12.76 -0.97 -18.60
N TRP A 646 -13.24 -2.20 -18.32
CA TRP A 646 -13.37 -3.25 -19.32
C TRP A 646 -14.27 -2.83 -20.47
N GLN A 647 -15.49 -2.39 -20.18
CA GLN A 647 -16.48 -1.93 -21.13
C GLN A 647 -15.94 -0.77 -21.98
N TRP A 648 -15.30 0.22 -21.34
CA TRP A 648 -14.76 1.39 -22.03
C TRP A 648 -13.71 1.02 -23.06
N PHE A 649 -12.70 0.24 -22.69
CA PHE A 649 -11.65 -0.14 -23.61
C PHE A 649 -12.07 -1.22 -24.60
N ALA A 650 -13.02 -2.10 -24.28
CA ALA A 650 -13.60 -3.04 -25.23
C ALA A 650 -14.27 -2.31 -26.41
N LYS A 651 -15.00 -1.25 -26.15
CA LYS A 651 -15.66 -0.43 -27.18
C LYS A 651 -14.64 0.18 -28.16
N TYR A 652 -13.56 0.79 -27.66
CA TYR A 652 -12.67 1.59 -28.51
C TYR A 652 -11.47 0.84 -29.07
N LEU A 653 -11.07 -0.28 -28.47
CA LEU A 653 -9.89 -1.05 -28.91
C LEU A 653 -10.25 -2.38 -29.59
N TRP A 654 -11.49 -2.87 -29.38
CA TRP A 654 -11.96 -4.13 -29.95
C TRP A 654 -13.30 -4.01 -30.68
N ASP A 655 -13.92 -2.82 -30.74
CA ASP A 655 -15.24 -2.55 -31.35
C ASP A 655 -16.35 -3.42 -30.73
N GLU A 656 -16.28 -3.66 -29.41
CA GLU A 656 -17.25 -4.45 -28.67
C GLU A 656 -18.10 -3.56 -27.76
N ASP A 657 -19.41 -3.56 -27.96
CA ASP A 657 -20.37 -2.87 -27.09
C ASP A 657 -20.86 -3.85 -26.04
N LEU A 658 -20.35 -3.73 -24.82
CA LEU A 658 -20.61 -4.62 -23.71
C LEU A 658 -21.42 -3.89 -22.64
N GLU A 659 -22.36 -4.62 -22.02
CA GLU A 659 -23.08 -4.14 -20.84
C GLU A 659 -22.51 -4.77 -19.56
N ILE A 660 -22.60 -4.03 -18.45
CA ILE A 660 -22.26 -4.58 -17.13
C ILE A 660 -23.37 -5.59 -16.78
N PRO A 661 -23.03 -6.85 -16.46
CA PRO A 661 -24.02 -7.86 -16.09
C PRO A 661 -24.80 -7.42 -14.82
N ILE A 662 -26.11 -7.37 -14.91
CA ILE A 662 -27.01 -7.10 -13.78
C ILE A 662 -27.95 -8.28 -13.64
N GLU A 663 -27.82 -9.04 -12.56
CA GLU A 663 -28.77 -10.07 -12.19
C GLU A 663 -29.97 -9.40 -11.51
N ILE A 664 -31.14 -9.52 -12.12
CA ILE A 664 -32.38 -9.06 -11.53
C ILE A 664 -32.96 -10.26 -10.78
N GLU A 665 -32.93 -10.20 -9.44
CA GLU A 665 -33.66 -11.17 -8.62
C GLU A 665 -35.16 -10.97 -8.92
N ASP A 666 -35.79 -11.99 -9.49
CA ASP A 666 -37.25 -12.00 -9.63
C ASP A 666 -37.89 -11.82 -8.24
N GLU A 667 -38.64 -10.74 -8.06
CA GLU A 667 -39.45 -10.55 -6.87
C GLU A 667 -40.32 -11.81 -6.75
N LYS A 668 -40.01 -12.68 -5.81
CA LYS A 668 -40.89 -13.79 -5.46
C LYS A 668 -42.21 -13.18 -5.01
N LYS A 669 -43.21 -13.24 -5.93
CA LYS A 669 -44.60 -12.93 -5.62
C LYS A 669 -45.14 -13.84 -4.53
#